data_955f3ab55468b81aeb2052e598ed280d
#
_entry.id   955f3ab55468b81aeb2052e598ed280d
#
_cell.length_a   1.000
_cell.length_b   1.000
_cell.length_c   1.000
_cell.angle_alpha   90.00
_cell.angle_beta   90.00
_cell.angle_gamma   90.00
#
_symmetry.space_group_name_H-M   'P 1'
#
loop_
_entity.id
_entity.type
_entity.pdbx_description
1 polymer ?
#
loop_
_entity_poly.entity_id
_entity_poly.type
_entity_poly.pdbx_seq_one_letter_code
_entity_poly.pdbx_strand_id
1 'polypeptide(L)'
;MKQIKTILFAFGCSFLLSGTKAFAQVERLPDEASYPVLQELAGVETPAVLLSGTWQFRYSPDSKWDKIQVPGEPAMQGYAIEHDKPFTYRKSFTVPADYAGKHTILRFDGVYSHARLFVNGTFVREHHGGFTRWDTDVTPFVRPGKKNEIRLEVTDRLDDISYASGYAHHPIGGILRDVTLFALPETCLYDFYAETHLDAAYEDAVLKIGYSSPVAGGAEVAYTLTEPSGRRYPLVQSRFPLEEGGNMNELPVKNPLKWDAEHPNLYTLTVTLSKDGKEIGRFDRRIGFRDVKIEKDRMLVNGMPVKLRGACRHDIHPTLGRTTTAELDSLDVILFKRSNMNFVRTSHYPPTERFLEYCDRYGIYVESETAVCFVDTYRQKNYAPGKTQDSAGFTPRYLSQCREMVKSFRSHPSILFWSIGNESVYGTNFQQCWDWVKATDKTRPVIFSYPGSVGEKEPVYDILSMHYQDVNGNLNQWNRSTRGFQGEGIPALFDEWAHPACYTYATLQEDPNIREFWGHSIERMWSGLFDAPGGLGGAIWGYVDETFMLPEPKVGTAFWKEFARTAKPEDYQGKCVGYGEWGIVDVWRREKPEFWATKKAYSPVRLMTTEVASFLSGQRLLLPLYNRFDHTDLDEIKIRYTYKGVEKELPAPSIAPHQKGLLVIPAETWEEGELLSICFYTATGELLDAEQVSLGSDYHVRLADSEASPVNGVLQVEETAGMMTIKGDGFEIPFSKETGLISNATSKGQVIIEKGPFLHLDINLNHLTGAEVRKSARKFLTSDSDWKKQSLTYTRKEGTVEVALSGFYQDVQTDILIRISPAGEMNVSYVVAGQPNGYLRETGLSFYLPERLDYLQWERKGMWSCYPEGAFAGNTGETSLYNPKQVRYGENPAQPWLADTHNYYYWADAGTNCDRPLTQMAKGMKENIYRYTLSATGGGAGLTVCSSDASLACRTSKRGDGQLMLYINNRWDYPEIAWGNYCKTLEAVPCYGEMKIRF
;
A
#
# COMPACT_ATOMS: atom_id res chain seq x y z
N MET A 1 -10.51 -25.21 73.09
CA MET A 1 -10.29 -24.51 74.35
C MET A 1 -9.57 -23.18 74.00
N LYS A 2 -10.08 -22.16 74.17
CA LYS A 2 -10.40 -21.05 75.00
C LYS A 2 -11.06 -19.93 74.23
N GLN A 3 -12.27 -19.58 74.69
CA GLN A 3 -12.95 -18.32 74.37
C GLN A 3 -12.21 -17.14 75.07
N ILE A 4 -12.29 -15.94 74.53
CA ILE A 4 -12.31 -14.66 75.20
C ILE A 4 -13.16 -13.66 74.42
N LYS A 5 -14.16 -13.30 74.95
CA LYS A 5 -15.19 -12.32 75.21
C LYS A 5 -15.00 -10.93 74.64
N THR A 6 -16.09 -10.47 74.05
CA THR A 6 -16.60 -9.15 73.74
C THR A 6 -16.48 -8.14 74.97
N ILE A 7 -16.14 -6.88 74.64
CA ILE A 7 -16.55 -5.70 75.41
C ILE A 7 -17.00 -4.62 74.40
N LEU A 8 -18.28 -4.27 74.53
CA LEU A 8 -18.87 -3.03 73.97
C LEU A 8 -18.49 -1.82 74.84
N PHE A 9 -18.08 -0.72 74.20
CA PHE A 9 -18.19 0.60 74.86
C PHE A 9 -18.98 1.50 73.88
N ALA A 10 -20.16 1.91 74.34
CA ALA A 10 -20.97 2.97 73.76
C ALA A 10 -20.49 4.32 74.26
N PHE A 11 -20.13 5.21 73.35
CA PHE A 11 -20.06 6.64 73.60
C PHE A 11 -20.98 7.36 72.66
N GLY A 12 -22.04 7.92 73.08
CA GLY A 12 -22.92 8.81 72.40
C GLY A 12 -22.28 10.19 72.17
N CYS A 13 -22.25 10.64 71.01
CA CYS A 13 -22.09 12.04 70.70
C CYS A 13 -23.16 12.45 69.66
N SER A 14 -24.07 13.27 70.10
CA SER A 14 -25.04 13.98 69.29
C SER A 14 -24.31 14.95 68.34
N PHE A 15 -24.41 14.71 67.06
CA PHE A 15 -24.02 15.70 66.10
C PHE A 15 -25.23 16.20 65.34
N LEU A 16 -25.36 17.48 65.30
CA LEU A 16 -26.33 18.29 64.56
C LEU A 16 -26.31 17.92 63.09
N LEU A 17 -27.43 17.44 62.57
CA LEU A 17 -27.70 17.32 61.13
C LEU A 17 -27.78 18.69 60.48
N SER A 18 -26.67 19.15 59.93
CA SER A 18 -26.71 20.10 58.81
C SER A 18 -26.94 19.26 57.53
N GLY A 19 -28.13 19.42 56.94
CA GLY A 19 -28.53 18.71 55.73
C GLY A 19 -27.69 19.08 54.52
N THR A 20 -26.65 18.35 54.31
CA THR A 20 -26.08 18.19 52.94
C THR A 20 -26.88 17.08 52.27
N LYS A 21 -27.64 17.43 51.22
CA LYS A 21 -28.17 16.42 50.29
C LYS A 21 -27.00 15.60 49.80
N ALA A 22 -26.84 14.38 50.36
CA ALA A 22 -26.00 13.37 49.74
C ALA A 22 -26.68 13.06 48.42
N PHE A 23 -26.10 13.54 47.30
CA PHE A 23 -26.44 13.03 46.01
C PHE A 23 -26.16 11.52 46.04
N ALA A 24 -27.14 10.70 45.69
CA ALA A 24 -26.95 9.29 45.49
C ALA A 24 -25.78 9.13 44.51
N GLN A 25 -24.75 8.41 44.96
CA GLN A 25 -23.57 8.20 44.14
C GLN A 25 -23.98 7.24 43.04
N VAL A 26 -23.90 7.68 41.79
CA VAL A 26 -24.21 6.86 40.60
C VAL A 26 -23.30 5.64 40.62
N GLU A 27 -23.84 4.45 40.46
CA GLU A 27 -23.07 3.21 40.44
C GLU A 27 -22.11 3.21 39.24
N ARG A 28 -20.89 2.77 39.44
CA ARG A 28 -19.85 2.77 38.37
C ARG A 28 -20.21 1.79 37.27
N LEU A 29 -20.09 2.23 36.02
CA LEU A 29 -20.30 1.40 34.85
C LEU A 29 -19.14 0.41 34.62
N PRO A 30 -19.39 -0.70 33.89
CA PRO A 30 -18.36 -1.72 33.62
C PRO A 30 -17.17 -1.18 32.82
N ASP A 31 -15.95 -1.56 33.18
CA ASP A 31 -14.70 -1.15 32.50
C ASP A 31 -14.52 -1.78 31.12
N GLU A 32 -15.20 -2.87 30.80
CA GLU A 32 -15.13 -3.56 29.51
C GLU A 32 -16.24 -3.14 28.53
N ALA A 33 -17.06 -2.15 28.90
CA ALA A 33 -18.15 -1.66 28.06
C ALA A 33 -17.68 -0.56 27.11
N SER A 34 -18.31 -0.48 25.95
CA SER A 34 -18.12 0.60 24.98
C SER A 34 -19.34 1.54 25.01
N TYR A 35 -19.10 2.86 25.10
CA TYR A 35 -20.16 3.85 25.28
C TYR A 35 -20.26 4.77 24.06
N PRO A 36 -21.49 5.06 23.56
CA PRO A 36 -21.68 6.09 22.54
C PRO A 36 -21.47 7.49 23.14
N VAL A 37 -20.86 8.38 22.36
CA VAL A 37 -20.76 9.81 22.70
C VAL A 37 -22.09 10.47 22.34
N LEU A 38 -22.73 11.11 23.33
CA LEU A 38 -23.99 11.84 23.11
C LEU A 38 -23.73 13.17 22.40
N GLN A 39 -24.60 13.50 21.46
CA GLN A 39 -24.61 14.82 20.80
C GLN A 39 -25.13 15.91 21.73
N GLU A 40 -24.80 17.15 21.44
CA GLU A 40 -25.43 18.31 22.06
C GLU A 40 -26.93 18.33 21.74
N LEU A 41 -27.74 18.48 22.77
CA LEU A 41 -29.17 18.69 22.64
C LEU A 41 -29.53 20.05 23.17
N ALA A 42 -30.41 20.77 22.47
CA ALA A 42 -30.93 22.04 22.93
C ALA A 42 -31.56 21.90 24.34
N GLY A 43 -30.96 22.57 25.35
CA GLY A 43 -31.37 22.49 26.74
C GLY A 43 -30.84 21.28 27.54
N VAL A 44 -30.02 20.40 26.92
CA VAL A 44 -29.33 19.29 27.59
C VAL A 44 -27.89 19.28 27.09
N GLU A 45 -27.06 20.13 27.66
CA GLU A 45 -25.66 20.22 27.28
C GLU A 45 -24.83 19.15 27.97
N THR A 46 -24.29 18.23 27.20
CA THR A 46 -23.27 17.26 27.64
C THR A 46 -22.16 17.20 26.58
N PRO A 47 -21.50 18.34 26.30
CA PRO A 47 -20.46 18.38 25.29
C PRO A 47 -19.32 17.47 25.66
N ALA A 48 -18.81 16.71 24.69
CA ALA A 48 -17.60 15.98 24.84
C ALA A 48 -16.41 16.96 24.94
N VAL A 49 -15.49 16.72 25.86
CA VAL A 49 -14.28 17.50 26.03
C VAL A 49 -13.11 16.75 25.43
N LEU A 50 -12.53 17.27 24.35
CA LEU A 50 -11.32 16.72 23.78
C LEU A 50 -10.13 17.06 24.72
N LEU A 51 -9.50 16.04 25.26
CA LEU A 51 -8.32 16.20 26.12
C LEU A 51 -7.00 16.06 25.36
N SER A 52 -7.02 15.80 24.07
CA SER A 52 -5.85 15.84 23.18
C SER A 52 -5.16 17.21 23.21
N GLY A 53 -3.99 17.34 22.59
CA GLY A 53 -3.19 18.56 22.60
C GLY A 53 -1.98 18.45 23.54
N THR A 54 -1.57 19.56 24.15
CA THR A 54 -0.37 19.56 25.00
C THR A 54 -0.59 18.93 26.36
N TRP A 55 0.23 17.92 26.67
CA TRP A 55 0.32 17.29 28.00
C TRP A 55 1.68 17.57 28.63
N GLN A 56 1.80 17.34 29.95
CA GLN A 56 3.08 17.23 30.61
C GLN A 56 3.58 15.78 30.47
N PHE A 57 4.89 15.65 30.26
CA PHE A 57 5.53 14.38 29.98
C PHE A 57 6.81 14.24 30.82
N ARG A 58 7.06 13.04 31.28
CA ARG A 58 8.27 12.67 31.99
C ARG A 58 8.73 11.30 31.51
N TYR A 59 9.88 11.26 30.82
CA TYR A 59 10.32 10.05 30.14
C TYR A 59 10.90 8.99 31.10
N SER A 60 11.34 9.40 32.30
CA SER A 60 11.76 8.49 33.37
C SER A 60 11.37 9.07 34.74
N PRO A 61 11.31 8.27 35.82
CA PRO A 61 10.94 8.75 37.15
C PRO A 61 11.78 9.94 37.65
N ASP A 62 13.05 10.00 37.29
CA ASP A 62 14.00 11.02 37.74
C ASP A 62 14.11 12.21 36.78
N SER A 63 13.48 12.17 35.60
CA SER A 63 13.53 13.24 34.64
C SER A 63 12.61 14.41 35.05
N LYS A 64 12.92 15.61 34.57
CA LYS A 64 12.04 16.79 34.73
C LYS A 64 10.81 16.62 33.85
N TRP A 65 9.72 17.30 34.26
CA TRP A 65 8.52 17.41 33.42
C TRP A 65 8.78 18.31 32.22
N ASP A 66 8.38 17.86 31.05
CA ASP A 66 8.43 18.60 29.79
C ASP A 66 7.05 18.60 29.15
N LYS A 67 6.90 19.18 27.97
CA LYS A 67 5.66 19.20 27.19
C LYS A 67 5.74 18.21 26.03
N ILE A 68 4.66 17.49 25.80
CA ILE A 68 4.49 16.59 24.68
C ILE A 68 3.13 16.81 24.03
N GLN A 69 3.01 16.58 22.72
CA GLN A 69 1.73 16.56 22.02
C GLN A 69 1.07 15.19 22.12
N VAL A 70 -0.23 15.19 22.32
CA VAL A 70 -1.11 14.01 22.34
C VAL A 70 -2.28 14.28 21.38
N PRO A 71 -2.58 13.34 20.47
CA PRO A 71 -1.86 12.09 20.22
C PRO A 71 -0.47 12.30 19.62
N GLY A 72 0.40 11.28 19.75
CA GLY A 72 1.73 11.25 19.17
C GLY A 72 2.68 10.31 19.88
N GLU A 73 3.62 9.75 19.14
CA GLU A 73 4.70 8.94 19.69
C GLU A 73 5.73 9.82 20.40
N PRO A 74 6.24 9.42 21.58
CA PRO A 74 7.38 10.09 22.21
C PRO A 74 8.62 10.14 21.32
N ALA A 75 8.93 9.05 20.60
CA ALA A 75 10.08 8.98 19.70
C ALA A 75 10.03 10.05 18.62
N MET A 76 8.85 10.25 18.00
CA MET A 76 8.64 11.28 16.97
C MET A 76 8.71 12.72 17.52
N GLN A 77 8.83 12.87 18.83
CA GLN A 77 9.00 14.15 19.51
C GLN A 77 10.37 14.28 20.21
N GLY A 78 11.29 13.35 19.91
CA GLY A 78 12.67 13.35 20.39
C GLY A 78 12.91 12.71 21.75
N TYR A 79 11.94 11.93 22.25
CA TYR A 79 12.05 11.20 23.51
C TYR A 79 12.23 9.71 23.24
N ALA A 80 13.45 9.23 23.21
CA ALA A 80 13.74 7.81 23.04
C ALA A 80 13.44 7.03 24.31
N ILE A 81 12.27 6.44 24.37
CA ILE A 81 11.82 5.56 25.46
C ILE A 81 12.51 4.21 25.38
N GLU A 82 12.45 3.45 26.48
CA GLU A 82 13.01 2.11 26.55
C GLU A 82 11.90 1.09 26.80
N HIS A 83 12.05 -0.10 26.24
CA HIS A 83 11.18 -1.24 26.56
C HIS A 83 11.19 -1.54 28.06
N ASP A 84 10.04 -1.93 28.59
CA ASP A 84 9.79 -2.31 29.99
C ASP A 84 10.11 -1.22 31.03
N LYS A 85 10.36 0.02 30.60
CA LYS A 85 10.54 1.17 31.49
C LYS A 85 9.36 2.13 31.36
N PRO A 86 8.69 2.45 32.48
CA PRO A 86 7.55 3.36 32.44
C PRO A 86 7.96 4.81 32.23
N PHE A 87 7.20 5.49 31.42
CA PHE A 87 7.19 6.95 31.25
C PHE A 87 5.81 7.51 31.60
N THR A 88 5.71 8.80 31.91
CA THR A 88 4.50 9.32 32.53
C THR A 88 3.95 10.54 31.81
N TYR A 89 2.68 10.50 31.50
CA TYR A 89 1.88 11.63 31.05
C TYR A 89 1.09 12.23 32.21
N ARG A 90 0.86 13.55 32.16
CA ARG A 90 0.02 14.25 33.12
C ARG A 90 -0.77 15.37 32.46
N LYS A 91 -2.08 15.43 32.73
CA LYS A 91 -2.98 16.48 32.22
C LYS A 91 -3.85 17.03 33.33
N SER A 92 -3.82 18.34 33.49
CA SER A 92 -4.82 19.02 34.31
C SER A 92 -5.98 19.46 33.41
N PHE A 93 -7.20 19.19 33.83
CA PHE A 93 -8.42 19.54 33.09
C PHE A 93 -9.57 19.91 34.04
N THR A 94 -10.58 20.56 33.54
CA THR A 94 -11.80 20.87 34.31
C THR A 94 -12.92 19.97 33.81
N VAL A 95 -13.54 19.22 34.70
CA VAL A 95 -14.78 18.51 34.41
C VAL A 95 -15.92 19.52 34.42
N PRO A 96 -16.75 19.59 33.37
CA PRO A 96 -17.91 20.48 33.33
C PRO A 96 -18.81 20.31 34.52
N ALA A 97 -19.38 21.41 35.02
CA ALA A 97 -20.23 21.39 36.25
C ALA A 97 -21.54 20.59 36.05
N ASP A 98 -22.05 20.56 34.85
CA ASP A 98 -23.25 19.85 34.41
C ASP A 98 -23.05 18.31 34.30
N TYR A 99 -21.82 17.84 34.49
CA TYR A 99 -21.53 16.39 34.65
C TYR A 99 -21.91 15.88 36.06
N ALA A 100 -22.23 16.74 36.98
CA ALA A 100 -22.69 16.35 38.34
C ALA A 100 -23.96 15.47 38.25
N GLY A 101 -23.91 14.30 38.86
CA GLY A 101 -25.03 13.34 38.83
C GLY A 101 -25.15 12.50 37.57
N LYS A 102 -24.14 12.57 36.70
CA LYS A 102 -24.03 11.75 35.50
C LYS A 102 -22.80 10.87 35.58
N HIS A 103 -22.73 9.82 34.78
CA HIS A 103 -21.50 9.09 34.57
C HIS A 103 -20.51 9.92 33.78
N THR A 104 -19.31 10.07 34.28
CA THR A 104 -18.21 10.75 33.58
C THR A 104 -17.30 9.70 32.98
N ILE A 105 -17.29 9.62 31.65
CA ILE A 105 -16.52 8.62 30.91
C ILE A 105 -15.24 9.25 30.36
N LEU A 106 -14.12 8.62 30.63
CA LEU A 106 -12.83 8.91 30.03
C LEU A 106 -12.51 7.85 28.99
N ARG A 107 -12.37 8.27 27.75
CA ARG A 107 -12.05 7.43 26.59
C ARG A 107 -10.63 7.65 26.14
N PHE A 108 -9.92 6.56 25.90
CA PHE A 108 -8.68 6.51 25.14
C PHE A 108 -8.91 5.69 23.89
N ASP A 109 -8.66 6.27 22.74
CA ASP A 109 -8.81 5.55 21.45
C ASP A 109 -7.59 4.67 21.11
N GLY A 110 -6.46 4.82 21.81
CA GLY A 110 -5.29 3.97 21.70
C GLY A 110 -4.10 4.45 22.53
N VAL A 111 -3.54 3.58 23.37
CA VAL A 111 -2.34 3.85 24.19
C VAL A 111 -1.42 2.63 24.17
N TYR A 112 -0.25 2.76 23.56
CA TYR A 112 0.67 1.66 23.32
C TYR A 112 1.75 1.56 24.42
N SER A 113 1.99 0.40 25.08
CA SER A 113 1.23 -0.84 24.90
C SER A 113 0.56 -1.26 26.22
N HIS A 114 1.09 -0.81 27.38
CA HIS A 114 0.52 -1.03 28.70
C HIS A 114 0.35 0.31 29.41
N ALA A 115 -0.88 0.60 29.85
CA ALA A 115 -1.24 1.85 30.49
C ALA A 115 -1.78 1.63 31.90
N ARG A 116 -1.36 2.47 32.86
CA ARG A 116 -1.92 2.53 34.21
C ARG A 116 -2.49 3.92 34.47
N LEU A 117 -3.81 3.98 34.61
CA LEU A 117 -4.56 5.22 34.80
C LEU A 117 -4.72 5.60 36.27
N PHE A 118 -4.43 6.86 36.56
CA PHE A 118 -4.69 7.49 37.85
C PHE A 118 -5.47 8.79 37.63
N VAL A 119 -6.50 9.00 38.47
CA VAL A 119 -7.28 10.23 38.49
C VAL A 119 -7.21 10.85 39.86
N ASN A 120 -6.82 12.13 39.95
CA ASN A 120 -6.62 12.84 41.21
C ASN A 120 -5.73 12.06 42.25
N GLY A 121 -4.73 11.36 41.75
CA GLY A 121 -3.78 10.56 42.53
C GLY A 121 -4.26 9.15 42.85
N THR A 122 -5.51 8.80 42.62
CA THR A 122 -6.07 7.47 42.89
C THR A 122 -5.90 6.56 41.67
N PHE A 123 -5.41 5.34 41.85
CA PHE A 123 -5.35 4.33 40.80
C PHE A 123 -6.78 3.94 40.37
N VAL A 124 -7.03 3.87 39.09
CA VAL A 124 -8.36 3.55 38.51
C VAL A 124 -8.36 2.18 37.87
N ARG A 125 -7.50 1.96 36.90
CA ARG A 125 -7.34 0.67 36.18
C ARG A 125 -6.04 0.62 35.38
N GLU A 126 -5.77 -0.53 34.83
CA GLU A 126 -4.77 -0.74 33.81
C GLU A 126 -5.40 -1.25 32.51
N HIS A 127 -4.69 -1.08 31.41
CA HIS A 127 -5.09 -1.55 30.10
C HIS A 127 -3.88 -2.08 29.34
N HIS A 128 -4.09 -3.15 28.57
CA HIS A 128 -3.09 -3.75 27.68
C HIS A 128 -3.52 -3.66 26.24
N GLY A 129 -2.58 -3.41 25.33
CA GLY A 129 -2.79 -3.24 23.91
C GLY A 129 -2.78 -1.78 23.48
N GLY A 130 -2.37 -1.51 22.24
CA GLY A 130 -2.04 -0.16 21.79
C GLY A 130 -3.04 0.49 20.85
N PHE A 131 -3.85 -0.30 20.17
CA PHE A 131 -4.64 0.13 19.03
C PHE A 131 -6.14 -0.04 19.19
N THR A 132 -6.58 -0.44 20.35
CA THR A 132 -8.00 -0.58 20.68
C THR A 132 -8.46 0.55 21.57
N ARG A 133 -9.75 0.91 21.41
CA ARG A 133 -10.43 1.87 22.26
C ARG A 133 -10.79 1.23 23.59
N TRP A 134 -10.63 1.98 24.66
CA TRP A 134 -11.13 1.61 25.97
C TRP A 134 -11.73 2.80 26.71
N ASP A 135 -12.88 2.56 27.30
CA ASP A 135 -13.66 3.53 28.08
C ASP A 135 -13.54 3.22 29.57
N THR A 136 -13.60 4.26 30.38
CA THR A 136 -13.52 4.11 31.85
C THR A 136 -14.47 5.09 32.50
N ASP A 137 -15.39 4.59 33.33
CA ASP A 137 -16.22 5.44 34.19
C ASP A 137 -15.36 5.97 35.35
N VAL A 138 -15.03 7.25 35.29
CA VAL A 138 -14.22 7.95 36.27
C VAL A 138 -15.05 8.77 37.26
N THR A 139 -16.37 8.62 37.26
CA THR A 139 -17.31 9.34 38.14
C THR A 139 -16.88 9.38 39.62
N PRO A 140 -16.46 8.26 40.24
CA PRO A 140 -16.05 8.27 41.65
C PRO A 140 -14.76 9.03 41.91
N PHE A 141 -13.98 9.30 40.89
CA PHE A 141 -12.63 9.85 41.01
C PHE A 141 -12.53 11.32 40.63
N VAL A 142 -13.57 11.90 39.98
CA VAL A 142 -13.57 13.28 39.47
C VAL A 142 -14.44 14.20 40.33
N ARG A 143 -14.20 15.48 40.20
CA ARG A 143 -14.92 16.56 40.87
C ARG A 143 -15.52 17.49 39.81
N PRO A 144 -16.82 17.37 39.48
CA PRO A 144 -17.47 18.27 38.50
C PRO A 144 -17.35 19.74 38.94
N GLY A 145 -17.19 20.63 37.94
CA GLY A 145 -16.97 22.06 38.17
C GLY A 145 -15.61 22.42 38.79
N LYS A 146 -14.72 21.46 38.96
CA LYS A 146 -13.39 21.67 39.56
C LYS A 146 -12.29 21.20 38.64
N LYS A 147 -11.08 21.66 38.97
CA LYS A 147 -9.84 21.16 38.35
C LYS A 147 -9.57 19.73 38.81
N ASN A 148 -9.27 18.85 37.89
CA ASN A 148 -8.90 17.48 38.08
C ASN A 148 -7.56 17.20 37.42
N GLU A 149 -6.96 16.06 37.67
CA GLU A 149 -5.71 15.63 37.09
C GLU A 149 -5.80 14.16 36.66
N ILE A 150 -5.43 13.89 35.40
CA ILE A 150 -5.11 12.56 34.91
C ILE A 150 -3.59 12.39 34.99
N ARG A 151 -3.14 11.26 35.52
CA ARG A 151 -1.78 10.75 35.38
C ARG A 151 -1.87 9.37 34.69
N LEU A 152 -1.13 9.20 33.61
CA LEU A 152 -1.06 7.96 32.87
C LEU A 152 0.39 7.47 32.85
N GLU A 153 0.66 6.34 33.43
CA GLU A 153 1.94 5.64 33.33
C GLU A 153 1.85 4.68 32.14
N VAL A 154 2.76 4.80 31.20
CA VAL A 154 2.77 3.99 29.98
C VAL A 154 4.11 3.25 29.90
N THR A 155 4.04 2.00 29.46
CA THR A 155 5.22 1.16 29.24
C THR A 155 5.09 0.49 27.88
N ASP A 156 6.10 0.63 27.05
CA ASP A 156 6.26 -0.20 25.84
C ASP A 156 6.85 -1.55 26.27
N ARG A 157 6.00 -2.58 26.28
CA ARG A 157 6.37 -3.87 26.85
C ARG A 157 7.00 -4.79 25.81
N LEU A 158 8.10 -5.45 26.19
CA LEU A 158 8.69 -6.53 25.38
C LEU A 158 7.80 -7.76 25.27
N ASP A 159 6.91 -7.98 26.25
CA ASP A 159 5.93 -9.07 26.21
C ASP A 159 4.62 -8.69 25.50
N ASP A 160 4.62 -7.61 24.74
CA ASP A 160 3.48 -7.23 23.90
C ASP A 160 3.31 -8.21 22.74
N ILE A 161 2.07 -8.63 22.51
CA ILE A 161 1.73 -9.63 21.48
C ILE A 161 1.50 -9.00 20.11
N SER A 162 1.55 -7.68 19.97
CA SER A 162 1.27 -6.98 18.72
C SER A 162 2.51 -6.81 17.81
N TYR A 163 3.71 -6.91 18.35
CA TYR A 163 4.97 -6.67 17.64
C TYR A 163 5.12 -5.28 16.98
N ALA A 164 4.30 -4.30 17.33
CA ALA A 164 4.24 -3.02 16.60
C ALA A 164 5.53 -2.21 16.67
N SER A 165 6.24 -2.20 17.82
CA SER A 165 7.57 -1.56 17.95
C SER A 165 8.64 -2.29 17.13
N GLY A 166 8.52 -3.60 16.94
CA GLY A 166 9.39 -4.37 16.06
C GLY A 166 9.25 -3.94 14.59
N TYR A 167 8.03 -3.71 14.11
CA TYR A 167 7.78 -3.17 12.79
C TYR A 167 8.30 -1.74 12.60
N ALA A 168 8.20 -0.93 13.63
CA ALA A 168 8.69 0.44 13.56
C ALA A 168 10.22 0.54 13.65
N HIS A 169 10.90 -0.55 14.03
CA HIS A 169 12.33 -0.60 14.32
C HIS A 169 12.76 0.38 15.42
N HIS A 170 11.82 0.82 16.24
CA HIS A 170 12.06 1.62 17.45
C HIS A 170 10.92 1.43 18.45
N PRO A 171 11.12 1.67 19.76
CA PRO A 171 10.05 1.66 20.74
C PRO A 171 9.06 2.79 20.45
N ILE A 172 7.83 2.46 20.09
CA ILE A 172 6.83 3.47 19.73
C ILE A 172 6.14 4.10 20.94
N GLY A 173 5.62 3.34 21.84
CA GLY A 173 4.98 3.79 23.08
C GLY A 173 4.07 5.01 23.00
N GLY A 174 3.27 5.23 24.03
CA GLY A 174 2.56 6.50 24.20
C GLY A 174 1.08 6.52 23.83
N ILE A 175 0.50 7.71 23.89
CA ILE A 175 -0.92 7.97 23.55
C ILE A 175 -0.97 8.25 22.05
N LEU A 176 -1.35 7.23 21.26
CA LEU A 176 -1.29 7.27 19.81
C LEU A 176 -2.53 7.86 19.16
N ARG A 177 -3.66 7.87 19.88
CA ARG A 177 -4.97 8.32 19.38
C ARG A 177 -5.62 9.26 20.38
N ASP A 178 -6.78 9.80 20.03
CA ASP A 178 -7.44 10.83 20.83
C ASP A 178 -7.82 10.39 22.24
N VAL A 179 -7.92 11.38 23.13
CA VAL A 179 -8.40 11.25 24.50
C VAL A 179 -9.60 12.16 24.67
N THR A 180 -10.75 11.57 25.04
CA THR A 180 -12.02 12.28 25.14
C THR A 180 -12.66 12.06 26.50
N LEU A 181 -13.26 13.12 27.07
CA LEU A 181 -14.08 13.05 28.28
C LEU A 181 -15.51 13.40 27.88
N PHE A 182 -16.49 12.60 28.29
CA PHE A 182 -17.91 12.90 28.09
C PHE A 182 -18.77 12.40 29.23
N ALA A 183 -20.00 12.88 29.31
CA ALA A 183 -20.95 12.46 30.33
C ALA A 183 -22.11 11.67 29.72
N LEU A 184 -22.54 10.65 30.45
CA LEU A 184 -23.76 9.90 30.16
C LEU A 184 -24.79 10.10 31.29
N PRO A 185 -26.08 10.22 31.00
CA PRO A 185 -27.09 10.22 32.06
C PRO A 185 -27.06 8.89 32.83
N GLU A 186 -27.60 8.87 34.05
CA GLU A 186 -27.74 7.64 34.86
C GLU A 186 -28.39 6.52 34.07
N THR A 187 -29.43 6.84 33.30
CA THR A 187 -30.02 5.95 32.29
C THR A 187 -29.33 6.17 30.97
N CYS A 188 -28.48 5.26 30.55
CA CYS A 188 -27.71 5.35 29.31
C CYS A 188 -27.64 4.01 28.58
N LEU A 189 -27.13 4.02 27.37
CA LEU A 189 -26.85 2.83 26.57
C LEU A 189 -25.33 2.56 26.54
N TYR A 190 -24.98 1.30 26.60
CA TYR A 190 -23.61 0.83 26.36
C TYR A 190 -23.61 -0.45 25.51
N ASP A 191 -22.46 -0.83 24.96
CA ASP A 191 -22.31 -1.93 24.02
C ASP A 191 -23.29 -1.87 22.85
N PHE A 192 -23.59 -0.64 22.37
CA PHE A 192 -24.52 -0.40 21.30
C PHE A 192 -23.99 -0.91 19.96
N TYR A 193 -24.84 -1.60 19.21
CA TYR A 193 -24.55 -2.02 17.84
C TYR A 193 -25.81 -2.10 16.99
N ALA A 194 -25.62 -1.97 15.68
CA ALA A 194 -26.68 -2.13 14.68
C ALA A 194 -26.22 -3.17 13.64
N GLU A 195 -27.06 -4.15 13.40
CA GLU A 195 -26.85 -5.21 12.40
C GLU A 195 -27.98 -5.22 11.40
N THR A 196 -27.66 -5.40 10.12
CA THR A 196 -28.65 -5.49 9.05
C THR A 196 -28.75 -6.91 8.53
N HIS A 197 -29.94 -7.41 8.34
CA HIS A 197 -30.25 -8.73 7.81
C HIS A 197 -31.18 -8.59 6.63
N LEU A 198 -30.75 -8.95 5.45
CA LEU A 198 -31.59 -8.99 4.24
C LEU A 198 -32.35 -10.30 4.19
N ASP A 199 -33.51 -10.29 3.56
CA ASP A 199 -34.29 -11.49 3.30
C ASP A 199 -33.63 -12.37 2.21
N ALA A 200 -34.22 -13.52 1.92
CA ALA A 200 -33.66 -14.47 0.95
C ALA A 200 -33.71 -13.96 -0.50
N ALA A 201 -34.55 -12.97 -0.80
CA ALA A 201 -34.64 -12.31 -2.10
C ALA A 201 -33.74 -11.06 -2.18
N TYR A 202 -33.09 -10.68 -1.08
CA TYR A 202 -32.33 -9.44 -0.94
C TYR A 202 -33.15 -8.18 -1.24
N GLU A 203 -34.47 -8.23 -1.00
CA GLU A 203 -35.37 -7.10 -1.21
C GLU A 203 -35.61 -6.32 0.07
N ASP A 204 -36.10 -6.99 1.11
CA ASP A 204 -36.43 -6.41 2.40
C ASP A 204 -35.35 -6.70 3.45
N ALA A 205 -35.36 -5.91 4.53
CA ALA A 205 -34.39 -6.07 5.61
C ALA A 205 -35.04 -6.00 7.00
N VAL A 206 -34.32 -6.54 7.99
CA VAL A 206 -34.53 -6.29 9.40
C VAL A 206 -33.27 -5.63 9.95
N LEU A 207 -33.44 -4.42 10.50
CA LEU A 207 -32.39 -3.74 11.27
C LEU A 207 -32.51 -4.17 12.73
N LYS A 208 -31.52 -4.90 13.24
CA LYS A 208 -31.42 -5.34 14.64
C LYS A 208 -30.50 -4.40 15.40
N ILE A 209 -30.99 -3.87 16.50
CA ILE A 209 -30.28 -2.93 17.34
C ILE A 209 -30.15 -3.54 18.73
N GLY A 210 -28.92 -3.87 19.08
CA GLY A 210 -28.56 -4.41 20.39
C GLY A 210 -27.84 -3.39 21.25
N TYR A 211 -28.11 -3.40 22.54
CA TYR A 211 -27.46 -2.56 23.56
C TYR A 211 -27.72 -3.10 24.96
N SER A 212 -26.97 -2.56 25.91
CA SER A 212 -27.24 -2.77 27.34
C SER A 212 -27.53 -1.44 28.02
N SER A 213 -28.29 -1.48 29.13
CA SER A 213 -28.54 -0.33 29.99
C SER A 213 -28.34 -0.67 31.46
N PRO A 214 -27.72 0.22 32.26
CA PRO A 214 -27.54 -0.05 33.73
C PRO A 214 -28.82 0.09 34.50
N VAL A 215 -29.76 0.94 34.07
CA VAL A 215 -31.02 1.27 34.77
C VAL A 215 -32.09 1.61 33.73
N ALA A 216 -33.25 0.99 33.83
CA ALA A 216 -34.38 1.28 32.97
C ALA A 216 -35.18 2.51 33.39
N GLY A 217 -35.61 2.52 34.63
CA GLY A 217 -36.23 3.66 35.31
C GLY A 217 -37.43 4.27 34.59
N GLY A 218 -38.18 3.48 33.76
CA GLY A 218 -39.33 3.99 32.97
C GLY A 218 -38.93 4.81 31.75
N ALA A 219 -37.68 4.71 31.30
CA ALA A 219 -37.22 5.35 30.06
C ALA A 219 -37.61 4.56 28.81
N GLU A 220 -37.62 5.23 27.69
CA GLU A 220 -37.80 4.63 26.35
C GLU A 220 -36.69 5.03 25.40
N VAL A 221 -36.41 4.14 24.44
CA VAL A 221 -35.53 4.41 23.30
C VAL A 221 -36.39 4.59 22.04
N ALA A 222 -36.07 5.62 21.24
CA ALA A 222 -36.73 5.89 19.99
C ALA A 222 -35.72 5.96 18.85
N TYR A 223 -36.11 5.47 17.68
CA TYR A 223 -35.30 5.42 16.47
C TYR A 223 -35.87 6.28 15.37
N THR A 224 -35.01 7.00 14.67
CA THR A 224 -35.33 7.65 13.41
C THR A 224 -34.31 7.15 12.38
N LEU A 225 -34.82 6.67 11.24
CA LEU A 225 -33.98 6.24 10.14
C LEU A 225 -34.09 7.26 9.00
N THR A 226 -32.93 7.80 8.57
CA THR A 226 -32.84 8.76 7.48
C THR A 226 -32.09 8.13 6.31
N GLU A 227 -32.69 8.18 5.12
CA GLU A 227 -32.13 7.62 3.88
C GLU A 227 -30.91 8.43 3.40
N PRO A 228 -30.09 7.88 2.48
CA PRO A 228 -29.00 8.61 1.84
C PRO A 228 -29.43 9.93 1.18
N SER A 229 -30.68 9.98 0.69
CA SER A 229 -31.29 11.19 0.12
C SER A 229 -31.60 12.31 1.13
N GLY A 230 -31.48 12.04 2.44
CA GLY A 230 -31.89 12.91 3.53
C GLY A 230 -33.36 12.76 3.92
N ARG A 231 -34.15 11.92 3.23
CA ARG A 231 -35.55 11.66 3.52
C ARG A 231 -35.68 10.76 4.75
N ARG A 232 -36.63 11.09 5.64
CA ARG A 232 -36.96 10.24 6.78
C ARG A 232 -37.70 8.98 6.30
N TYR A 233 -37.15 7.82 6.69
CA TYR A 233 -37.80 6.52 6.41
C TYR A 233 -38.96 6.27 7.41
N PRO A 234 -40.16 5.86 6.96
CA PRO A 234 -41.29 5.62 7.85
C PRO A 234 -41.17 4.24 8.52
N LEU A 235 -40.61 4.22 9.75
CA LEU A 235 -40.57 3.00 10.57
C LEU A 235 -41.97 2.65 11.09
N VAL A 236 -42.35 1.37 11.01
CA VAL A 236 -43.64 0.85 11.51
C VAL A 236 -43.70 0.98 13.05
N GLN A 237 -42.65 0.62 13.72
CA GLN A 237 -42.44 0.81 15.15
C GLN A 237 -41.12 1.50 15.36
N SER A 238 -41.09 2.57 16.13
CA SER A 238 -39.89 3.36 16.36
C SER A 238 -39.60 3.66 17.82
N ARG A 239 -40.44 3.20 18.74
CA ARG A 239 -40.29 3.43 20.19
C ARG A 239 -40.38 2.12 20.94
N PHE A 240 -39.52 1.91 21.90
CA PHE A 240 -39.45 0.71 22.71
C PHE A 240 -39.18 1.08 24.17
N PRO A 241 -39.77 0.39 25.12
CA PRO A 241 -39.41 0.57 26.53
C PRO A 241 -37.92 0.14 26.71
N LEU A 242 -37.23 0.87 27.55
CA LEU A 242 -35.88 0.50 27.95
C LEU A 242 -35.93 -0.49 29.13
N GLU A 243 -35.21 -1.56 29.04
CA GLU A 243 -35.05 -2.55 30.11
C GLU A 243 -33.64 -2.53 30.67
N GLU A 244 -33.47 -2.88 31.94
CA GLU A 244 -32.17 -3.06 32.54
C GLU A 244 -31.46 -4.30 31.98
N GLY A 245 -30.16 -4.21 31.73
CA GLY A 245 -29.39 -5.27 31.09
C GLY A 245 -29.45 -5.23 29.57
N GLY A 246 -29.37 -6.39 28.93
CA GLY A 246 -29.33 -6.51 27.47
C GLY A 246 -30.68 -6.36 26.79
N ASN A 247 -30.74 -5.56 25.76
CA ASN A 247 -31.92 -5.26 24.93
C ASN A 247 -31.66 -5.60 23.48
N MET A 248 -32.70 -6.00 22.75
CA MET A 248 -32.68 -6.19 21.31
C MET A 248 -33.98 -5.64 20.70
N ASN A 249 -33.85 -4.69 19.79
CA ASN A 249 -34.98 -4.16 19.04
C ASN A 249 -34.84 -4.52 17.57
N GLU A 250 -35.96 -4.90 16.92
CA GLU A 250 -35.97 -5.25 15.50
C GLU A 250 -36.86 -4.27 14.75
N LEU A 251 -36.31 -3.69 13.69
CA LEU A 251 -36.99 -2.71 12.85
C LEU A 251 -37.09 -3.26 11.42
N PRO A 252 -38.30 -3.68 10.96
CA PRO A 252 -38.47 -4.06 9.55
C PRO A 252 -38.31 -2.86 8.62
N VAL A 253 -37.50 -3.01 7.58
CA VAL A 253 -37.23 -1.99 6.57
C VAL A 253 -37.51 -2.57 5.19
N LYS A 254 -38.46 -1.97 4.48
CA LYS A 254 -38.86 -2.40 3.15
C LYS A 254 -37.96 -1.80 2.08
N ASN A 255 -37.47 -2.63 1.19
CA ASN A 255 -36.66 -2.28 0.03
C ASN A 255 -35.61 -1.19 0.29
N PRO A 256 -34.67 -1.40 1.26
CA PRO A 256 -33.62 -0.42 1.50
C PRO A 256 -32.61 -0.41 0.35
N LEU A 257 -32.03 0.77 0.10
CA LEU A 257 -30.83 0.86 -0.73
C LEU A 257 -29.70 0.09 -0.05
N LYS A 258 -29.11 -0.84 -0.77
CA LYS A 258 -28.05 -1.70 -0.24
C LYS A 258 -26.71 -0.97 -0.24
N TRP A 259 -25.87 -1.35 0.70
CA TRP A 259 -24.49 -0.91 0.77
C TRP A 259 -23.56 -2.01 0.21
N ASP A 260 -22.70 -1.63 -0.71
CA ASP A 260 -21.55 -2.39 -1.18
C ASP A 260 -20.41 -1.41 -1.53
N ALA A 261 -19.25 -1.93 -1.94
CA ALA A 261 -18.09 -1.07 -2.24
C ALA A 261 -18.26 -0.21 -3.51
N GLU A 262 -19.22 -0.53 -4.36
CA GLU A 262 -19.53 0.19 -5.59
C GLU A 262 -20.69 1.16 -5.39
N HIS A 263 -21.64 0.83 -4.49
CA HIS A 263 -22.81 1.61 -4.12
C HIS A 263 -22.87 1.83 -2.59
N PRO A 264 -22.04 2.70 -2.02
CA PRO A 264 -21.92 2.87 -0.57
C PRO A 264 -23.07 3.68 0.04
N ASN A 265 -24.29 3.16 -0.04
CA ASN A 265 -25.51 3.81 0.46
C ASN A 265 -25.55 3.74 1.99
N LEU A 266 -25.41 4.88 2.65
CA LEU A 266 -25.44 4.99 4.11
C LEU A 266 -26.72 5.67 4.58
N TYR A 267 -27.39 5.01 5.50
CA TYR A 267 -28.50 5.56 6.29
C TYR A 267 -27.97 6.18 7.58
N THR A 268 -28.64 7.18 8.11
CA THR A 268 -28.39 7.69 9.46
C THR A 268 -29.45 7.15 10.41
N LEU A 269 -29.01 6.35 11.38
CA LEU A 269 -29.83 5.91 12.49
C LEU A 269 -29.63 6.88 13.66
N THR A 270 -30.68 7.67 13.96
CA THR A 270 -30.70 8.53 15.15
C THR A 270 -31.36 7.77 16.30
N VAL A 271 -30.64 7.64 17.39
CA VAL A 271 -31.08 7.00 18.63
C VAL A 271 -31.39 8.07 19.67
N THR A 272 -32.59 8.11 20.19
CA THR A 272 -33.06 9.09 21.16
C THR A 272 -33.53 8.38 22.44
N LEU A 273 -32.95 8.77 23.55
CA LEU A 273 -33.37 8.33 24.89
C LEU A 273 -34.30 9.36 25.52
N SER A 274 -35.40 8.91 26.06
CA SER A 274 -36.35 9.77 26.76
C SER A 274 -36.76 9.17 28.10
N LYS A 275 -36.94 10.01 29.13
CA LYS A 275 -37.44 9.63 30.45
C LYS A 275 -38.48 10.67 30.87
N ASP A 276 -39.64 10.24 31.37
CA ASP A 276 -40.74 11.08 31.77
C ASP A 276 -41.14 12.10 30.67
N GLY A 277 -41.11 11.68 29.40
CA GLY A 277 -41.40 12.50 28.24
C GLY A 277 -40.38 13.56 27.88
N LYS A 278 -39.21 13.58 28.54
CA LYS A 278 -38.09 14.46 28.23
C LYS A 278 -36.96 13.67 27.58
N GLU A 279 -36.38 14.26 26.54
CA GLU A 279 -35.20 13.74 25.90
C GLU A 279 -33.99 13.91 26.85
N ILE A 280 -33.26 12.82 27.11
CA ILE A 280 -32.11 12.77 28.02
C ILE A 280 -30.80 12.47 27.32
N GLY A 281 -30.86 11.98 26.08
CA GLY A 281 -29.69 11.71 25.26
C GLY A 281 -30.05 11.40 23.83
N ARG A 282 -29.14 11.72 22.90
CA ARG A 282 -29.26 11.43 21.47
C ARG A 282 -27.89 11.19 20.89
N PHE A 283 -27.79 10.25 19.96
CA PHE A 283 -26.63 10.09 19.09
C PHE A 283 -27.04 9.52 17.74
N ASP A 284 -26.19 9.71 16.75
CA ASP A 284 -26.36 9.16 15.42
C ASP A 284 -25.37 8.04 15.16
N ARG A 285 -25.80 7.05 14.36
CA ARG A 285 -24.93 6.01 13.80
C ARG A 285 -25.21 5.86 12.32
N ARG A 286 -24.17 5.90 11.50
CA ARG A 286 -24.29 5.53 10.09
C ARG A 286 -24.33 4.02 9.95
N ILE A 287 -25.25 3.53 9.14
CA ILE A 287 -25.42 2.10 8.87
C ILE A 287 -25.60 1.87 7.36
N GLY A 288 -25.19 0.71 6.90
CA GLY A 288 -25.43 0.26 5.51
C GLY A 288 -26.18 -1.07 5.53
N PHE A 289 -27.23 -1.19 4.73
CA PHE A 289 -27.97 -2.44 4.59
C PHE A 289 -27.19 -3.39 3.69
N ARG A 290 -26.63 -4.42 4.27
CA ARG A 290 -25.88 -5.46 3.58
C ARG A 290 -26.00 -6.82 4.24
N ASP A 291 -25.74 -7.85 3.45
CA ASP A 291 -25.58 -9.24 3.90
C ASP A 291 -24.26 -9.79 3.38
N VAL A 292 -23.53 -10.55 4.20
CA VAL A 292 -22.28 -11.21 3.83
C VAL A 292 -22.40 -12.69 4.13
N LYS A 293 -22.18 -13.52 3.11
CA LYS A 293 -22.23 -14.97 3.24
C LYS A 293 -21.06 -15.63 2.55
N ILE A 294 -20.63 -16.75 3.10
CA ILE A 294 -19.78 -17.69 2.40
C ILE A 294 -20.66 -18.86 1.94
N GLU A 295 -20.69 -19.09 0.63
CA GLU A 295 -21.34 -20.22 0.02
C GLU A 295 -20.29 -21.05 -0.73
N LYS A 296 -19.94 -22.20 -0.15
CA LYS A 296 -18.86 -23.05 -0.63
C LYS A 296 -17.54 -22.27 -0.68
N ASP A 297 -16.98 -22.11 -1.87
CA ASP A 297 -15.72 -21.43 -2.14
C ASP A 297 -15.89 -19.94 -2.53
N ARG A 298 -17.06 -19.34 -2.31
CA ARG A 298 -17.36 -17.97 -2.69
C ARG A 298 -17.81 -17.14 -1.51
N MET A 299 -17.38 -15.88 -1.48
CA MET A 299 -17.97 -14.86 -0.64
C MET A 299 -19.00 -14.09 -1.44
N LEU A 300 -20.20 -13.95 -0.88
CA LEU A 300 -21.28 -13.16 -1.45
C LEU A 300 -21.52 -11.91 -0.60
N VAL A 301 -21.69 -10.78 -1.25
CA VAL A 301 -22.21 -9.55 -0.64
C VAL A 301 -23.53 -9.22 -1.35
N ASN A 302 -24.61 -9.11 -0.59
CA ASN A 302 -25.97 -8.90 -1.13
C ASN A 302 -26.35 -9.93 -2.22
N GLY A 303 -25.91 -11.16 -2.07
CA GLY A 303 -26.17 -12.25 -3.01
C GLY A 303 -25.25 -12.29 -4.24
N MET A 304 -24.39 -11.31 -4.44
CA MET A 304 -23.45 -11.25 -5.58
C MET A 304 -22.06 -11.74 -5.16
N PRO A 305 -21.40 -12.59 -5.95
CA PRO A 305 -20.01 -12.96 -5.70
C PRO A 305 -19.11 -11.73 -5.78
N VAL A 306 -18.23 -11.56 -4.80
CA VAL A 306 -17.29 -10.44 -4.78
C VAL A 306 -15.85 -10.89 -4.95
N LYS A 307 -15.03 -10.02 -5.53
CA LYS A 307 -13.60 -10.19 -5.72
C LYS A 307 -12.86 -9.02 -5.06
N LEU A 308 -11.96 -9.33 -4.14
CA LEU A 308 -11.25 -8.35 -3.31
C LEU A 308 -9.92 -7.97 -3.95
N ARG A 309 -9.77 -6.71 -4.32
CA ARG A 309 -8.56 -6.13 -4.87
C ARG A 309 -8.09 -4.99 -3.99
N GLY A 310 -7.01 -5.19 -3.28
CA GLY A 310 -6.63 -4.26 -2.23
C GLY A 310 -5.15 -4.22 -1.90
N ALA A 311 -4.86 -3.58 -0.77
CA ALA A 311 -3.54 -3.53 -0.18
C ALA A 311 -3.61 -3.53 1.36
N CYS A 312 -2.50 -3.91 1.97
CA CYS A 312 -2.28 -3.85 3.40
C CYS A 312 -1.92 -2.42 3.81
N ARG A 313 -2.56 -1.90 4.85
CA ARG A 313 -2.34 -0.55 5.35
C ARG A 313 -1.94 -0.55 6.81
N HIS A 314 -0.79 0.05 7.09
CA HIS A 314 -0.40 0.46 8.42
C HIS A 314 -0.84 1.91 8.71
N ASP A 315 -1.13 2.22 9.99
CA ASP A 315 -1.22 3.61 10.44
C ASP A 315 0.20 4.19 10.46
N ILE A 316 0.55 4.97 9.44
CA ILE A 316 1.87 5.60 9.29
C ILE A 316 1.71 7.05 8.88
N HIS A 317 2.32 7.92 9.67
CA HIS A 317 2.53 9.32 9.33
C HIS A 317 4.04 9.61 9.35
N PRO A 318 4.61 10.30 8.36
CA PRO A 318 6.04 10.46 8.24
C PRO A 318 6.69 11.13 9.44
N THR A 319 6.02 12.06 10.12
CA THR A 319 6.55 12.82 11.25
C THR A 319 5.78 12.64 12.56
N LEU A 320 4.67 11.89 12.57
CA LEU A 320 3.88 11.58 13.76
C LEU A 320 3.93 10.09 14.14
N GLY A 321 4.59 9.27 13.33
CA GLY A 321 4.75 7.84 13.60
C GLY A 321 3.46 7.05 13.36
N ARG A 322 3.06 6.26 14.34
CA ARG A 322 1.82 5.46 14.31
C ARG A 322 0.56 6.27 14.63
N THR A 323 0.67 7.59 14.69
CA THR A 323 -0.45 8.51 14.85
C THR A 323 -0.84 9.07 13.48
N THR A 324 -2.11 8.92 13.10
CA THR A 324 -2.65 9.47 11.85
C THR A 324 -3.51 10.69 12.08
N THR A 325 -3.74 11.47 11.02
CA THR A 325 -4.66 12.62 11.03
C THR A 325 -5.92 12.33 10.20
N ALA A 326 -6.95 13.14 10.38
CA ALA A 326 -8.19 12.99 9.60
C ALA A 326 -7.94 13.16 8.10
N GLU A 327 -7.07 14.11 7.74
CA GLU A 327 -6.68 14.39 6.36
C GLU A 327 -5.98 13.18 5.75
N LEU A 328 -5.06 12.54 6.52
CA LEU A 328 -4.32 11.39 6.04
C LEU A 328 -5.22 10.16 5.89
N ASP A 329 -6.08 9.88 6.88
CA ASP A 329 -7.03 8.78 6.83
C ASP A 329 -7.99 8.92 5.63
N SER A 330 -8.49 10.14 5.36
CA SER A 330 -9.32 10.43 4.20
C SER A 330 -8.55 10.27 2.89
N LEU A 331 -7.33 10.81 2.81
CA LEU A 331 -6.48 10.71 1.63
C LEU A 331 -6.17 9.26 1.27
N ASP A 332 -5.86 8.42 2.27
CA ASP A 332 -5.61 6.99 2.05
C ASP A 332 -6.81 6.32 1.38
N VAL A 333 -8.02 6.52 1.89
CA VAL A 333 -9.23 5.92 1.29
C VAL A 333 -9.49 6.44 -0.13
N ILE A 334 -9.26 7.74 -0.38
CA ILE A 334 -9.37 8.32 -1.72
C ILE A 334 -8.35 7.68 -2.68
N LEU A 335 -7.11 7.49 -2.24
CA LEU A 335 -6.08 6.86 -3.06
C LEU A 335 -6.38 5.38 -3.33
N PHE A 336 -6.94 4.65 -2.37
CA PHE A 336 -7.46 3.30 -2.60
C PHE A 336 -8.49 3.29 -3.74
N LYS A 337 -9.48 4.17 -3.72
CA LYS A 337 -10.47 4.27 -4.81
C LYS A 337 -9.81 4.66 -6.14
N ARG A 338 -8.92 5.65 -6.13
CA ARG A 338 -8.22 6.12 -7.34
C ARG A 338 -7.33 5.04 -7.96
N SER A 339 -6.81 4.10 -7.19
CA SER A 339 -6.07 2.94 -7.68
C SER A 339 -6.95 1.74 -8.05
N ASN A 340 -8.27 1.92 -8.14
CA ASN A 340 -9.26 0.89 -8.44
C ASN A 340 -9.34 -0.23 -7.38
N MET A 341 -8.85 0.01 -6.17
CA MET A 341 -9.02 -0.90 -5.06
C MET A 341 -10.43 -0.84 -4.49
N ASN A 342 -10.94 -1.96 -4.02
CA ASN A 342 -12.19 -2.07 -3.27
C ASN A 342 -12.00 -2.65 -1.88
N PHE A 343 -10.76 -2.95 -1.49
CA PHE A 343 -10.44 -3.70 -0.29
C PHE A 343 -9.19 -3.16 0.42
N VAL A 344 -9.20 -3.18 1.76
CA VAL A 344 -8.06 -2.89 2.61
C VAL A 344 -7.96 -3.91 3.73
N ARG A 345 -6.75 -4.41 3.97
CA ARG A 345 -6.41 -5.10 5.21
C ARG A 345 -5.72 -4.13 6.15
N THR A 346 -6.25 -3.99 7.37
CA THR A 346 -5.65 -3.13 8.39
C THR A 346 -4.58 -3.90 9.17
N SER A 347 -3.41 -3.93 8.61
CA SER A 347 -2.27 -4.70 9.13
C SER A 347 -1.47 -3.90 10.16
N HIS A 348 -1.07 -4.41 11.32
CA HIS A 348 -1.57 -5.65 11.94
C HIS A 348 -2.26 -5.28 13.24
N TYR A 349 -3.27 -4.42 13.16
CA TYR A 349 -4.04 -3.89 14.29
C TYR A 349 -5.28 -3.13 13.81
N PRO A 350 -6.29 -2.94 14.67
CA PRO A 350 -7.47 -2.17 14.31
C PRO A 350 -7.11 -0.72 13.96
N PRO A 351 -7.71 -0.15 12.89
CA PRO A 351 -7.44 1.23 12.48
C PRO A 351 -8.14 2.23 13.40
N THR A 352 -8.01 3.53 13.11
CA THR A 352 -8.86 4.55 13.72
C THR A 352 -10.33 4.36 13.27
N GLU A 353 -11.30 4.67 14.12
CA GLU A 353 -12.73 4.64 13.73
C GLU A 353 -12.99 5.58 12.54
N ARG A 354 -12.35 6.72 12.54
CA ARG A 354 -12.38 7.72 11.48
C ARG A 354 -12.02 7.14 10.09
N PHE A 355 -11.00 6.28 10.03
CA PHE A 355 -10.63 5.57 8.80
C PHE A 355 -11.77 4.65 8.33
N LEU A 356 -12.41 3.93 9.25
CA LEU A 356 -13.56 3.07 8.93
C LEU A 356 -14.77 3.88 8.44
N GLU A 357 -15.02 5.05 9.03
CA GLU A 357 -16.08 5.96 8.56
C GLU A 357 -15.84 6.43 7.12
N TYR A 358 -14.58 6.67 6.73
CA TYR A 358 -14.24 6.95 5.34
C TYR A 358 -14.41 5.71 4.46
N CYS A 359 -14.03 4.51 4.92
CA CYS A 359 -14.29 3.28 4.18
C CYS A 359 -15.79 3.03 3.97
N ASP A 360 -16.61 3.27 4.99
CA ASP A 360 -18.09 3.19 4.87
C ASP A 360 -18.61 4.15 3.81
N ARG A 361 -18.11 5.39 3.82
CA ARG A 361 -18.59 6.48 2.95
C ARG A 361 -18.16 6.31 1.50
N TYR A 362 -16.94 5.90 1.26
CA TYR A 362 -16.37 5.79 -0.09
C TYR A 362 -16.50 4.39 -0.70
N GLY A 363 -16.95 3.41 0.07
CA GLY A 363 -17.11 2.04 -0.39
C GLY A 363 -15.77 1.30 -0.53
N ILE A 364 -15.14 0.99 0.59
CA ILE A 364 -13.98 0.12 0.68
C ILE A 364 -14.30 -1.01 1.65
N TYR A 365 -14.17 -2.25 1.21
CA TYR A 365 -14.26 -3.41 2.07
C TYR A 365 -13.04 -3.48 3.00
N VAL A 366 -13.26 -3.90 4.23
CA VAL A 366 -12.22 -3.91 5.27
C VAL A 366 -12.09 -5.30 5.87
N GLU A 367 -10.86 -5.79 5.92
CA GLU A 367 -10.40 -6.79 6.86
C GLU A 367 -9.87 -6.07 8.10
N SER A 368 -10.62 -6.12 9.20
CA SER A 368 -10.17 -5.52 10.45
C SER A 368 -9.41 -6.55 11.28
N GLU A 369 -8.13 -6.27 11.54
CA GLU A 369 -7.24 -7.22 12.19
C GLU A 369 -7.00 -6.90 13.66
N THR A 370 -7.04 -7.94 14.49
CA THR A 370 -6.69 -7.88 15.92
C THR A 370 -5.20 -7.64 16.09
N ALA A 371 -4.80 -6.81 17.03
CA ALA A 371 -3.39 -6.48 17.30
C ALA A 371 -2.62 -7.66 17.93
N VAL A 372 -2.49 -8.76 17.20
CA VAL A 372 -1.72 -9.96 17.57
C VAL A 372 -0.90 -10.42 16.37
N CYS A 373 0.43 -10.41 16.50
CA CYS A 373 1.31 -10.62 15.36
C CYS A 373 2.59 -11.38 15.72
N PHE A 374 3.01 -12.30 14.85
CA PHE A 374 4.24 -13.09 14.92
C PHE A 374 4.43 -13.95 16.19
N VAL A 375 3.37 -14.26 16.90
CA VAL A 375 3.43 -15.01 18.14
C VAL A 375 4.12 -16.36 17.95
N ASP A 376 5.12 -16.64 18.81
CA ASP A 376 5.95 -17.84 18.81
C ASP A 376 6.70 -18.09 17.49
N THR A 377 6.99 -17.03 16.74
CA THR A 377 7.82 -17.07 15.54
C THR A 377 9.24 -16.58 15.81
N TYR A 378 10.14 -16.78 14.84
CA TYR A 378 11.52 -16.29 14.96
C TYR A 378 11.62 -14.76 15.08
N ARG A 379 10.61 -14.01 14.61
CA ARG A 379 10.59 -12.54 14.67
C ARG A 379 10.37 -12.04 16.10
N GLN A 380 9.56 -12.73 16.89
CA GLN A 380 9.31 -12.37 18.29
C GLN A 380 10.35 -12.86 19.29
N LYS A 381 11.40 -13.53 18.85
CA LYS A 381 12.39 -14.14 19.73
C LYS A 381 12.91 -13.23 20.86
N ASN A 382 12.98 -11.92 20.59
CA ASN A 382 13.51 -10.93 21.55
C ASN A 382 12.40 -10.07 22.20
N TYR A 383 11.12 -10.31 21.86
CA TYR A 383 10.01 -9.44 22.25
C TYR A 383 9.06 -10.12 23.25
N ALA A 384 8.47 -11.23 22.90
CA ALA A 384 7.52 -11.91 23.76
C ALA A 384 8.09 -13.24 24.25
N PRO A 385 7.69 -13.70 25.45
CA PRO A 385 7.97 -15.09 25.85
C PRO A 385 7.32 -16.04 24.85
N GLY A 386 8.01 -17.13 24.53
CA GLY A 386 7.46 -18.18 23.66
C GLY A 386 6.18 -18.77 24.23
N LYS A 387 5.29 -19.25 23.34
CA LYS A 387 4.04 -19.94 23.67
C LYS A 387 3.00 -19.10 24.42
N THR A 388 2.97 -17.80 24.17
CA THR A 388 1.93 -16.93 24.75
C THR A 388 0.53 -17.34 24.28
N GLN A 389 0.42 -17.91 23.07
CA GLN A 389 -0.82 -18.42 22.48
C GLN A 389 -1.46 -19.58 23.26
N ASP A 390 -0.70 -20.30 24.10
CA ASP A 390 -1.19 -21.40 24.96
C ASP A 390 -1.14 -21.06 26.44
N SER A 391 -0.66 -19.87 26.80
CA SER A 391 -0.52 -19.46 28.20
C SER A 391 -1.81 -18.85 28.73
N ALA A 392 -2.39 -19.44 29.76
CA ALA A 392 -3.59 -18.93 30.42
C ALA A 392 -3.40 -17.52 31.02
N GLY A 393 -2.18 -17.13 31.39
CA GLY A 393 -1.86 -15.78 31.85
C GLY A 393 -1.97 -14.71 30.76
N PHE A 394 -1.89 -15.11 29.47
CA PHE A 394 -2.04 -14.22 28.33
C PHE A 394 -3.45 -14.19 27.74
N THR A 395 -4.33 -15.14 28.09
CA THR A 395 -5.70 -15.20 27.59
C THR A 395 -6.45 -13.86 27.68
N PRO A 396 -6.40 -13.12 28.81
CA PRO A 396 -7.08 -11.84 28.90
C PRO A 396 -6.58 -10.81 27.88
N ARG A 397 -5.29 -10.82 27.53
CA ARG A 397 -4.71 -9.89 26.53
C ARG A 397 -5.21 -10.21 25.13
N TYR A 398 -5.26 -11.48 24.72
CA TYR A 398 -5.81 -11.90 23.43
C TYR A 398 -7.28 -11.53 23.33
N LEU A 399 -8.07 -11.91 24.33
CA LEU A 399 -9.50 -11.65 24.33
C LEU A 399 -9.83 -10.15 24.39
N SER A 400 -9.12 -9.33 25.16
CA SER A 400 -9.39 -7.90 25.23
C SER A 400 -9.19 -7.22 23.88
N GLN A 401 -8.08 -7.50 23.17
CA GLN A 401 -7.82 -6.94 21.85
C GLN A 401 -8.93 -7.28 20.84
N CYS A 402 -9.33 -8.54 20.83
CA CYS A 402 -10.39 -9.03 19.94
C CYS A 402 -11.76 -8.42 20.30
N ARG A 403 -12.13 -8.42 21.59
CA ARG A 403 -13.40 -7.91 22.10
C ARG A 403 -13.56 -6.42 21.87
N GLU A 404 -12.53 -5.64 22.18
CA GLU A 404 -12.56 -4.18 22.03
C GLU A 404 -12.68 -3.79 20.56
N MET A 405 -11.99 -4.48 19.65
CA MET A 405 -12.12 -4.29 18.22
C MET A 405 -13.55 -4.55 17.75
N VAL A 406 -14.09 -5.73 18.02
CA VAL A 406 -15.43 -6.12 17.54
C VAL A 406 -16.52 -5.26 18.16
N LYS A 407 -16.50 -5.01 19.46
CA LYS A 407 -17.48 -4.15 20.14
C LYS A 407 -17.49 -2.72 19.59
N SER A 408 -16.31 -2.15 19.32
CA SER A 408 -16.20 -0.79 18.79
C SER A 408 -16.70 -0.68 17.36
N PHE A 409 -16.47 -1.70 16.52
CA PHE A 409 -16.55 -1.55 15.08
C PHE A 409 -17.62 -2.39 14.38
N ARG A 410 -18.33 -3.29 15.05
CA ARG A 410 -19.30 -4.19 14.38
C ARG A 410 -20.48 -3.50 13.69
N SER A 411 -20.72 -2.21 13.95
CA SER A 411 -21.74 -1.45 13.24
C SER A 411 -21.28 -0.87 11.88
N HIS A 412 -19.98 -0.96 11.55
CA HIS A 412 -19.46 -0.47 10.28
C HIS A 412 -19.79 -1.43 9.14
N PRO A 413 -20.49 -0.98 8.08
CA PRO A 413 -20.83 -1.85 6.96
C PRO A 413 -19.61 -2.22 6.12
N SER A 414 -18.54 -1.43 6.11
CA SER A 414 -17.30 -1.70 5.37
C SER A 414 -16.56 -2.94 5.86
N ILE A 415 -16.62 -3.28 7.14
CA ILE A 415 -15.94 -4.47 7.65
C ILE A 415 -16.64 -5.72 7.15
N LEU A 416 -15.98 -6.46 6.26
CA LEU A 416 -16.50 -7.72 5.71
C LEU A 416 -16.22 -8.91 6.61
N PHE A 417 -15.04 -8.96 7.24
CA PHE A 417 -14.61 -10.05 8.10
C PHE A 417 -13.60 -9.58 9.14
N TRP A 418 -13.46 -10.39 10.19
CA TRP A 418 -12.55 -10.16 11.29
C TRP A 418 -11.30 -11.02 11.15
N SER A 419 -10.12 -10.44 11.28
CA SER A 419 -8.87 -11.17 11.40
C SER A 419 -8.47 -11.31 12.87
N ILE A 420 -8.19 -12.52 13.33
CA ILE A 420 -7.82 -12.80 14.72
C ILE A 420 -6.32 -12.73 15.00
N GLY A 421 -5.51 -12.49 13.99
CA GLY A 421 -4.07 -12.28 14.13
C GLY A 421 -3.30 -12.55 12.87
N ASN A 422 -2.03 -12.14 12.85
CA ASN A 422 -1.11 -12.26 11.73
C ASN A 422 0.04 -13.24 12.00
N GLU A 423 0.39 -14.06 10.99
CA GLU A 423 1.60 -14.94 10.94
C GLU A 423 2.04 -15.52 12.29
N SER A 424 1.10 -16.04 13.03
CA SER A 424 1.32 -16.53 14.39
C SER A 424 1.13 -18.04 14.47
N VAL A 425 1.83 -18.68 15.40
CA VAL A 425 1.59 -20.08 15.69
C VAL A 425 0.24 -20.23 16.38
N TYR A 426 -0.64 -21.08 15.84
CA TYR A 426 -1.94 -21.36 16.43
C TYR A 426 -1.83 -21.90 17.87
N GLY A 427 -2.79 -21.53 18.72
CA GLY A 427 -2.91 -22.03 20.09
C GLY A 427 -4.28 -21.73 20.70
N THR A 428 -4.44 -22.15 21.96
CA THR A 428 -5.74 -22.09 22.67
C THR A 428 -6.31 -20.67 22.80
N ASN A 429 -5.47 -19.65 22.90
CA ASN A 429 -5.92 -18.26 23.00
C ASN A 429 -6.53 -17.76 21.68
N PHE A 430 -6.01 -18.18 20.54
CA PHE A 430 -6.64 -17.89 19.23
C PHE A 430 -7.97 -18.63 19.09
N GLN A 431 -8.07 -19.88 19.56
CA GLN A 431 -9.35 -20.58 19.59
C GLN A 431 -10.40 -19.85 20.42
N GLN A 432 -10.02 -19.34 21.58
CA GLN A 432 -10.94 -18.55 22.42
C GLN A 432 -11.37 -17.24 21.76
N CYS A 433 -10.47 -16.57 21.00
CA CYS A 433 -10.84 -15.40 20.19
C CYS A 433 -11.86 -15.78 19.11
N TRP A 434 -11.60 -16.85 18.35
CA TRP A 434 -12.53 -17.38 17.36
C TRP A 434 -13.91 -17.66 17.95
N ASP A 435 -13.93 -18.47 19.02
CA ASP A 435 -15.18 -18.87 19.67
C ASP A 435 -16.00 -17.66 20.12
N TRP A 436 -15.30 -16.67 20.70
CA TRP A 436 -15.96 -15.45 21.16
C TRP A 436 -16.51 -14.61 19.99
N VAL A 437 -15.74 -14.41 18.92
CA VAL A 437 -16.20 -13.66 17.73
C VAL A 437 -17.41 -14.34 17.11
N LYS A 438 -17.36 -15.66 16.89
CA LYS A 438 -18.47 -16.42 16.27
C LYS A 438 -19.73 -16.43 17.15
N ALA A 439 -19.59 -16.35 18.45
CA ALA A 439 -20.72 -16.21 19.37
C ALA A 439 -21.32 -14.79 19.35
N THR A 440 -20.48 -13.77 19.14
CA THR A 440 -20.86 -12.36 19.28
C THR A 440 -21.35 -11.73 17.96
N ASP A 441 -20.66 -11.96 16.85
CA ASP A 441 -21.01 -11.44 15.53
C ASP A 441 -21.17 -12.59 14.53
N LYS A 442 -22.43 -12.88 14.20
CA LYS A 442 -22.80 -13.92 13.23
C LYS A 442 -22.95 -13.39 11.81
N THR A 443 -22.75 -12.10 11.60
CA THR A 443 -22.95 -11.43 10.32
C THR A 443 -21.69 -11.38 9.47
N ARG A 444 -20.56 -11.77 10.05
CA ARG A 444 -19.25 -11.71 9.40
C ARG A 444 -18.47 -13.00 9.54
N PRO A 445 -17.78 -13.43 8.48
CA PRO A 445 -16.77 -14.48 8.57
C PRO A 445 -15.54 -14.00 9.35
N VAL A 446 -14.70 -14.97 9.70
CA VAL A 446 -13.42 -14.76 10.41
C VAL A 446 -12.29 -15.34 9.59
N ILE A 447 -11.16 -14.63 9.55
CA ILE A 447 -9.89 -15.10 8.99
C ILE A 447 -8.82 -15.17 10.08
N PHE A 448 -7.89 -16.07 9.94
CA PHE A 448 -6.62 -16.02 10.65
C PHE A 448 -5.52 -15.85 9.62
N SER A 449 -4.92 -14.67 9.59
CA SER A 449 -3.98 -14.30 8.56
C SER A 449 -2.72 -15.16 8.64
N TYR A 450 -2.65 -16.13 7.73
CA TYR A 450 -1.59 -17.11 7.56
C TYR A 450 -1.10 -17.77 8.86
N PRO A 451 -1.92 -18.62 9.50
CA PRO A 451 -1.54 -19.28 10.73
C PRO A 451 -0.37 -20.24 10.51
N GLY A 452 0.68 -20.09 11.29
CA GLY A 452 1.92 -20.87 11.16
C GLY A 452 1.75 -22.38 11.35
N SER A 453 0.74 -22.82 12.12
CA SER A 453 0.38 -24.22 12.30
C SER A 453 -1.05 -24.32 12.82
N VAL A 454 -1.98 -24.57 11.95
CA VAL A 454 -3.26 -25.14 12.35
C VAL A 454 -3.10 -26.64 12.22
N GLY A 455 -3.09 -27.39 13.33
CA GLY A 455 -3.04 -28.84 13.31
C GLY A 455 -4.31 -29.46 12.68
N GLU A 456 -4.50 -30.76 12.83
CA GLU A 456 -5.70 -31.50 12.40
C GLU A 456 -7.01 -31.10 13.14
N LYS A 457 -6.96 -30.04 13.93
CA LYS A 457 -8.09 -29.48 14.70
C LYS A 457 -9.03 -28.70 13.79
N GLU A 458 -10.22 -28.46 14.30
CA GLU A 458 -11.22 -27.64 13.61
C GLU A 458 -10.63 -26.29 13.18
N PRO A 459 -10.94 -25.80 11.95
CA PRO A 459 -10.40 -24.57 11.48
C PRO A 459 -10.87 -23.38 12.33
N VAL A 460 -9.96 -22.44 12.59
CA VAL A 460 -10.23 -21.17 13.29
C VAL A 460 -10.42 -20.04 12.29
N TYR A 461 -10.96 -20.33 11.12
CA TYR A 461 -11.21 -19.37 10.05
C TYR A 461 -12.29 -19.90 9.08
N ASP A 462 -13.02 -18.97 8.48
CA ASP A 462 -13.99 -19.22 7.40
C ASP A 462 -13.38 -18.94 6.01
N ILE A 463 -12.25 -18.21 5.95
CA ILE A 463 -11.52 -17.82 4.75
C ILE A 463 -10.09 -18.35 4.88
N LEU A 464 -9.61 -19.04 3.85
CA LEU A 464 -8.24 -19.51 3.78
C LEU A 464 -7.29 -18.36 3.45
N SER A 465 -6.45 -17.98 4.40
CA SER A 465 -5.41 -16.98 4.21
C SER A 465 -4.15 -17.58 3.56
N MET A 466 -3.59 -16.85 2.62
CA MET A 466 -2.37 -17.21 1.90
C MET A 466 -1.44 -16.00 1.81
N HIS A 467 -0.12 -16.23 1.95
CA HIS A 467 0.89 -15.19 1.81
C HIS A 467 1.90 -15.53 0.71
N TYR A 468 2.28 -14.54 -0.09
CA TYR A 468 3.43 -14.52 -1.02
C TYR A 468 3.58 -15.73 -1.93
N GLN A 469 2.54 -16.06 -2.65
CA GLN A 469 2.61 -17.09 -3.68
C GLN A 469 3.29 -16.55 -4.95
N ASP A 470 3.84 -17.44 -5.75
CA ASP A 470 4.48 -17.02 -7.00
C ASP A 470 3.46 -16.58 -8.05
N VAL A 471 3.94 -15.83 -9.03
CA VAL A 471 3.11 -15.27 -10.11
C VAL A 471 2.46 -16.36 -10.99
N ASN A 472 3.00 -17.58 -10.99
CA ASN A 472 2.49 -18.72 -11.74
C ASN A 472 1.66 -19.66 -10.87
N GLY A 473 1.62 -19.41 -9.56
CA GLY A 473 0.83 -20.21 -8.63
C GLY A 473 -0.65 -20.25 -9.05
N ASN A 474 -1.27 -21.34 -8.76
CA ASN A 474 -2.71 -21.50 -8.94
C ASN A 474 -3.37 -21.89 -7.62
N LEU A 475 -4.67 -21.77 -7.54
CA LEU A 475 -5.42 -21.99 -6.31
C LEU A 475 -5.18 -23.39 -5.71
N ASN A 476 -5.05 -24.42 -6.53
CA ASN A 476 -4.79 -25.77 -6.07
C ASN A 476 -3.41 -25.94 -5.46
N GLN A 477 -2.40 -25.24 -6.01
CA GLN A 477 -1.05 -25.25 -5.42
C GLN A 477 -1.04 -24.53 -4.09
N TRP A 478 -1.74 -23.42 -3.99
CA TRP A 478 -1.84 -22.62 -2.79
C TRP A 478 -2.52 -23.36 -1.65
N ASN A 479 -3.62 -24.05 -1.94
CA ASN A 479 -4.32 -24.87 -0.94
C ASN A 479 -3.43 -25.95 -0.32
N ARG A 480 -2.41 -26.43 -1.03
CA ARG A 480 -1.46 -27.41 -0.49
C ARG A 480 -0.46 -26.85 0.50
N SER A 481 -0.25 -25.53 0.50
CA SER A 481 0.75 -24.89 1.37
C SER A 481 0.27 -24.70 2.80
N THR A 482 -1.02 -24.88 3.09
CA THR A 482 -1.61 -24.72 4.42
C THR A 482 -1.66 -26.04 5.20
N ARG A 483 -0.53 -26.64 5.43
CA ARG A 483 -0.25 -27.65 6.46
C ARG A 483 -1.41 -28.64 6.80
N GLY A 484 -1.94 -29.30 5.80
CA GLY A 484 -2.96 -30.36 6.00
C GLY A 484 -4.40 -29.89 5.82
N PHE A 485 -4.67 -28.56 5.83
CA PHE A 485 -5.98 -28.05 5.48
C PHE A 485 -6.10 -27.95 3.95
N GLN A 486 -7.06 -28.62 3.36
CA GLN A 486 -7.22 -28.67 1.90
C GLN A 486 -7.96 -27.46 1.34
N GLY A 487 -8.60 -26.63 2.17
CA GLY A 487 -9.36 -25.46 1.74
C GLY A 487 -10.56 -25.74 0.86
N GLU A 488 -10.90 -27.00 0.64
CA GLU A 488 -12.05 -27.38 -0.17
C GLU A 488 -13.35 -26.87 0.46
N GLY A 489 -14.10 -26.10 -0.31
CA GLY A 489 -15.38 -25.55 0.13
C GLY A 489 -15.30 -24.24 0.89
N ILE A 490 -14.13 -23.59 0.97
CA ILE A 490 -13.98 -22.22 1.49
C ILE A 490 -13.18 -21.35 0.50
N PRO A 491 -13.44 -20.01 0.46
CA PRO A 491 -12.69 -19.11 -0.40
C PRO A 491 -11.25 -18.92 0.09
N ALA A 492 -10.32 -18.65 -0.84
CA ALA A 492 -8.93 -18.35 -0.56
C ALA A 492 -8.63 -16.88 -0.85
N LEU A 493 -8.02 -16.20 0.13
CA LEU A 493 -7.59 -14.80 0.05
C LEU A 493 -6.06 -14.72 0.20
N PHE A 494 -5.42 -13.99 -0.69
CA PHE A 494 -4.01 -13.61 -0.55
C PHE A 494 -3.92 -12.29 0.20
N ASP A 495 -4.16 -12.32 1.49
CA ASP A 495 -4.19 -11.13 2.34
C ASP A 495 -2.81 -10.49 2.58
N GLU A 496 -1.74 -11.12 2.04
CA GLU A 496 -0.46 -10.49 1.72
C GLU A 496 0.10 -11.07 0.42
N TRP A 497 0.29 -10.25 -0.59
CA TRP A 497 0.94 -10.66 -1.84
C TRP A 497 1.67 -9.52 -2.53
N ALA A 498 2.36 -9.84 -3.62
CA ALA A 498 2.85 -8.87 -4.59
C ALA A 498 3.69 -7.73 -3.99
N HIS A 499 4.67 -8.06 -3.17
CA HIS A 499 5.63 -7.09 -2.68
C HIS A 499 6.19 -6.24 -3.85
N PRO A 500 6.16 -4.89 -3.78
CA PRO A 500 6.86 -4.06 -4.76
C PRO A 500 8.34 -4.34 -4.87
N ALA A 501 8.90 -4.05 -6.05
CA ALA A 501 10.25 -4.41 -6.43
C ALA A 501 11.38 -3.76 -5.60
N CYS A 502 11.08 -2.82 -4.75
CA CYS A 502 12.06 -2.12 -3.91
C CYS A 502 12.34 -2.79 -2.56
N TYR A 503 12.05 -4.07 -2.44
CA TYR A 503 12.14 -4.80 -1.19
C TYR A 503 13.55 -4.98 -0.62
N THR A 504 14.58 -5.18 -1.45
CA THR A 504 15.95 -5.40 -0.96
C THR A 504 16.95 -4.43 -1.57
N TYR A 505 17.86 -3.92 -0.77
CA TYR A 505 18.95 -3.08 -1.25
C TYR A 505 19.83 -3.79 -2.27
N ALA A 506 20.10 -5.06 -2.10
CA ALA A 506 20.89 -5.82 -3.05
C ALA A 506 20.26 -5.83 -4.44
N THR A 507 18.97 -6.11 -4.53
CA THR A 507 18.23 -6.05 -5.79
C THR A 507 18.31 -4.66 -6.41
N LEU A 508 18.16 -3.66 -5.59
CA LEU A 508 18.13 -2.28 -6.01
C LEU A 508 19.50 -1.73 -6.43
N GLN A 509 20.57 -2.24 -5.86
CA GLN A 509 21.94 -1.94 -6.29
C GLN A 509 22.27 -2.57 -7.64
N GLU A 510 21.79 -3.78 -7.86
CA GLU A 510 21.98 -4.49 -9.12
C GLU A 510 21.15 -3.88 -10.24
N ASP A 511 19.91 -3.54 -9.95
CA ASP A 511 18.93 -3.12 -10.95
C ASP A 511 17.92 -2.13 -10.39
N PRO A 512 18.31 -0.91 -10.13
CA PRO A 512 17.45 0.11 -9.54
C PRO A 512 16.35 0.56 -10.50
N ASN A 513 15.17 0.88 -9.94
CA ASN A 513 14.06 1.54 -10.64
C ASN A 513 13.33 0.70 -11.67
N ILE A 514 13.38 -0.61 -11.56
CA ILE A 514 12.57 -1.50 -12.39
C ILE A 514 11.20 -1.58 -11.75
N ARG A 515 10.18 -1.05 -12.45
CA ARG A 515 8.83 -0.89 -11.90
C ARG A 515 7.74 -1.59 -12.71
N GLU A 516 7.80 -1.54 -14.02
CA GLU A 516 6.73 -2.04 -14.87
C GLU A 516 6.59 -3.56 -14.82
N PHE A 517 7.67 -4.25 -14.59
CA PHE A 517 7.67 -5.69 -14.37
C PHE A 517 6.73 -6.09 -13.21
N TRP A 518 6.77 -5.34 -12.12
CA TRP A 518 5.86 -5.55 -11.00
C TRP A 518 4.39 -5.39 -11.44
N GLY A 519 4.11 -4.40 -12.30
CA GLY A 519 2.78 -4.21 -12.89
C GLY A 519 2.30 -5.42 -13.69
N HIS A 520 3.16 -6.00 -14.51
CA HIS A 520 2.83 -7.25 -15.23
C HIS A 520 2.57 -8.41 -14.27
N SER A 521 3.31 -8.50 -13.19
CA SER A 521 3.14 -9.56 -12.20
C SER A 521 1.80 -9.45 -11.48
N ILE A 522 1.44 -8.26 -10.97
CA ILE A 522 0.15 -8.06 -10.29
C ILE A 522 -1.04 -8.28 -11.24
N GLU A 523 -0.92 -7.86 -12.49
CA GLU A 523 -1.93 -8.12 -13.51
C GLU A 523 -2.17 -9.61 -13.71
N ARG A 524 -1.10 -10.38 -13.84
CA ARG A 524 -1.18 -11.82 -14.03
C ARG A 524 -1.77 -12.53 -12.81
N MET A 525 -1.32 -12.18 -11.61
CA MET A 525 -1.82 -12.73 -10.36
C MET A 525 -3.30 -12.41 -10.18
N TRP A 526 -3.67 -11.16 -10.37
CA TRP A 526 -5.05 -10.71 -10.22
C TRP A 526 -5.99 -11.37 -11.23
N SER A 527 -5.62 -11.38 -12.52
CA SER A 527 -6.44 -12.00 -13.56
C SER A 527 -6.64 -13.49 -13.31
N GLY A 528 -5.61 -14.19 -12.88
CA GLY A 528 -5.70 -15.61 -12.52
C GLY A 528 -6.66 -15.88 -11.36
N LEU A 529 -6.60 -15.04 -10.31
CA LEU A 529 -7.51 -15.16 -9.16
C LEU A 529 -8.93 -14.73 -9.48
N PHE A 530 -9.10 -13.69 -10.28
CA PHE A 530 -10.41 -13.22 -10.69
C PHE A 530 -11.20 -14.32 -11.41
N ASP A 531 -10.53 -15.03 -12.32
CA ASP A 531 -11.15 -16.11 -13.10
C ASP A 531 -11.28 -17.42 -12.31
N ALA A 532 -10.57 -17.59 -11.19
CA ALA A 532 -10.67 -18.78 -10.35
C ALA A 532 -11.91 -18.71 -9.43
N PRO A 533 -12.80 -19.73 -9.46
CA PRO A 533 -14.03 -19.71 -8.64
C PRO A 533 -13.79 -19.51 -7.14
N GLY A 534 -12.83 -20.22 -6.57
CA GLY A 534 -12.47 -20.13 -5.15
C GLY A 534 -11.48 -19.01 -4.80
N GLY A 535 -11.00 -18.26 -5.80
CA GLY A 535 -10.11 -17.12 -5.60
C GLY A 535 -10.88 -15.90 -5.15
N LEU A 536 -10.70 -15.47 -3.90
CA LEU A 536 -11.37 -14.27 -3.38
C LEU A 536 -10.65 -12.98 -3.78
N GLY A 537 -9.33 -13.02 -3.87
CA GLY A 537 -8.52 -11.86 -4.25
C GLY A 537 -7.23 -11.72 -3.46
N GLY A 538 -6.74 -10.50 -3.31
CA GLY A 538 -5.51 -10.24 -2.56
C GLY A 538 -5.30 -8.81 -2.11
N ALA A 539 -4.42 -8.65 -1.11
CA ALA A 539 -3.95 -7.38 -0.57
C ALA A 539 -2.44 -7.22 -0.81
N ILE A 540 -2.07 -6.21 -1.57
CA ILE A 540 -0.66 -5.89 -1.86
C ILE A 540 0.05 -5.54 -0.55
N TRP A 541 1.18 -6.18 -0.26
CA TRP A 541 2.07 -5.75 0.79
C TRP A 541 3.17 -4.87 0.21
N GLY A 542 3.12 -3.54 0.34
CA GLY A 542 2.16 -2.78 1.16
C GLY A 542 1.64 -1.57 0.39
N TYR A 543 0.65 -0.91 0.99
CA TYR A 543 0.09 0.32 0.43
C TYR A 543 1.07 1.49 0.51
N VAL A 544 1.69 1.71 1.66
CA VAL A 544 2.55 2.85 1.97
C VAL A 544 3.94 2.39 2.40
N ASP A 545 4.96 3.17 2.05
CA ASP A 545 6.31 2.95 2.57
C ASP A 545 6.32 3.00 4.09
N GLU A 546 6.89 1.98 4.72
CA GLU A 546 6.99 1.89 6.17
C GLU A 546 8.26 2.57 6.68
N THR A 547 8.29 3.88 6.55
CA THR A 547 9.41 4.72 6.95
C THR A 547 9.00 5.86 7.87
N PHE A 548 9.89 6.28 8.74
CA PHE A 548 9.65 7.32 9.72
C PHE A 548 10.78 8.35 9.72
N MET A 549 10.41 9.63 9.83
CA MET A 549 11.33 10.77 9.90
C MET A 549 11.63 11.09 11.36
N LEU A 550 12.41 10.25 12.06
CA LEU A 550 12.74 10.47 13.45
C LEU A 550 13.55 11.74 13.65
N PRO A 551 13.15 12.62 14.58
CA PRO A 551 13.85 13.87 14.83
C PRO A 551 15.16 13.65 15.61
N GLU A 552 15.99 14.68 15.71
CA GLU A 552 17.12 14.71 16.64
C GLU A 552 16.67 14.38 18.06
N PRO A 553 17.34 13.46 18.76
CA PRO A 553 16.93 13.05 20.10
C PRO A 553 17.16 14.15 21.13
N LYS A 554 16.13 14.56 21.85
CA LYS A 554 16.21 15.44 23.01
C LYS A 554 16.75 14.70 24.24
N VAL A 555 16.27 13.47 24.43
CA VAL A 555 16.70 12.53 25.45
C VAL A 555 16.75 11.14 24.85
N GLY A 556 17.72 10.35 25.23
CA GLY A 556 17.95 9.08 24.56
C GLY A 556 18.46 7.97 25.46
N THR A 557 18.12 6.79 25.04
CA THR A 557 18.55 5.51 25.54
C THR A 557 19.76 5.00 24.75
N ALA A 558 20.25 3.83 25.10
CA ALA A 558 21.30 3.17 24.36
C ALA A 558 20.90 2.92 22.89
N PHE A 559 19.62 2.50 22.64
CA PHE A 559 19.07 2.36 21.30
C PHE A 559 19.14 3.69 20.52
N TRP A 560 18.66 4.78 21.09
CA TRP A 560 18.61 6.07 20.40
C TRP A 560 20.00 6.65 20.14
N LYS A 561 20.94 6.44 21.10
CA LYS A 561 22.35 6.82 20.89
C LYS A 561 22.99 6.01 19.77
N GLU A 562 22.72 4.74 19.72
CA GLU A 562 23.22 3.87 18.66
C GLU A 562 22.61 4.28 17.31
N PHE A 563 21.31 4.53 17.27
CA PHE A 563 20.64 5.02 16.10
C PHE A 563 21.22 6.35 15.60
N ALA A 564 21.36 7.35 16.47
CA ALA A 564 21.96 8.65 16.13
C ALA A 564 23.45 8.54 15.72
N ARG A 565 24.15 7.50 16.17
CA ARG A 565 25.52 7.21 15.75
C ARG A 565 25.57 6.59 14.35
N THR A 566 24.59 5.79 13.99
CA THR A 566 24.56 5.01 12.74
C THR A 566 23.76 5.68 11.63
N ALA A 567 22.81 6.55 11.97
CA ALA A 567 21.94 7.23 11.03
C ALA A 567 21.59 8.64 11.53
N LYS A 568 22.07 9.65 10.86
CA LYS A 568 21.68 11.04 11.13
C LYS A 568 20.38 11.36 10.42
N PRO A 569 19.62 12.41 10.83
CA PRO A 569 18.38 12.81 10.14
C PRO A 569 18.53 12.95 8.62
N GLU A 570 19.60 13.55 8.17
CA GLU A 570 19.91 13.67 6.75
C GLU A 570 20.18 12.33 6.05
N ASP A 571 20.56 11.32 6.80
CA ASP A 571 20.80 9.97 6.29
C ASP A 571 19.48 9.22 6.03
N TYR A 572 18.36 9.72 6.56
CA TYR A 572 17.04 9.15 6.27
C TYR A 572 16.56 9.42 4.85
N GLN A 573 17.12 10.44 4.23
CA GLN A 573 16.95 10.62 2.80
C GLN A 573 17.68 9.50 2.08
N GLY A 574 17.00 8.41 1.85
CA GLY A 574 17.58 7.32 1.14
C GLY A 574 17.92 6.10 1.98
N LYS A 575 17.65 6.12 3.27
CA LYS A 575 17.65 4.94 4.12
C LYS A 575 16.22 4.63 4.56
N CYS A 576 15.85 3.36 4.48
CA CYS A 576 14.66 2.86 5.10
C CYS A 576 14.80 2.96 6.63
N VAL A 577 14.00 3.82 7.24
CA VAL A 577 13.88 3.93 8.69
C VAL A 577 12.52 3.37 9.05
N GLY A 578 12.51 2.25 9.65
CA GLY A 578 11.34 1.44 9.82
C GLY A 578 11.53 0.12 9.10
N TYR A 579 10.47 -0.44 8.53
CA TYR A 579 10.51 -1.80 8.03
C TYR A 579 10.88 -1.88 6.53
N GLY A 580 10.44 -0.96 5.71
CA GLY A 580 10.80 -0.95 4.28
C GLY A 580 10.11 0.07 3.40
N GLU A 581 10.71 0.34 2.23
CA GLU A 581 10.21 1.27 1.20
C GLU A 581 9.45 0.53 0.08
N TRP A 582 8.54 -0.33 0.42
CA TRP A 582 7.80 -1.20 -0.49
C TRP A 582 6.34 -0.81 -0.73
N GLY A 583 5.96 0.41 -0.37
CA GLY A 583 4.62 0.92 -0.65
C GLY A 583 4.40 1.17 -2.14
N ILE A 584 3.15 1.12 -2.57
CA ILE A 584 2.73 1.63 -3.89
C ILE A 584 2.63 3.15 -3.90
N VAL A 585 2.53 3.75 -2.71
CA VAL A 585 2.76 5.17 -2.48
C VAL A 585 3.89 5.34 -1.47
N ASP A 586 4.57 6.49 -1.50
CA ASP A 586 5.55 6.81 -0.49
C ASP A 586 4.90 7.22 0.85
N VAL A 587 5.71 7.44 1.87
CA VAL A 587 5.22 7.83 3.20
C VAL A 587 4.47 9.17 3.20
N TRP A 588 4.70 10.05 2.20
CA TRP A 588 3.99 11.30 1.98
C TRP A 588 2.75 11.16 1.08
N ARG A 589 2.39 9.92 0.70
CA ARG A 589 1.26 9.56 -0.19
C ARG A 589 1.44 10.04 -1.63
N ARG A 590 2.69 10.25 -2.07
CA ARG A 590 2.95 10.47 -3.48
C ARG A 590 2.89 9.14 -4.23
N GLU A 591 2.23 9.17 -5.37
CA GLU A 591 1.97 7.99 -6.19
C GLU A 591 3.27 7.51 -6.85
N LYS A 592 3.68 6.29 -6.55
CA LYS A 592 4.82 5.63 -7.20
C LYS A 592 4.37 4.98 -8.51
N PRO A 593 5.28 4.56 -9.39
CA PRO A 593 4.90 3.81 -10.59
C PRO A 593 4.01 2.60 -10.29
N GLU A 594 4.20 1.96 -9.16
CA GLU A 594 3.41 0.83 -8.69
C GLU A 594 1.94 1.18 -8.42
N PHE A 595 1.64 2.42 -8.04
CA PHE A 595 0.27 2.89 -7.88
C PHE A 595 -0.49 2.83 -9.21
N TRP A 596 0.13 3.31 -10.28
CA TRP A 596 -0.46 3.33 -11.61
C TRP A 596 -0.54 1.94 -12.22
N ALA A 597 0.45 1.10 -11.99
CA ALA A 597 0.40 -0.31 -12.35
C ALA A 597 -0.73 -1.05 -11.63
N THR A 598 -0.94 -0.77 -10.34
CA THR A 598 -2.05 -1.30 -9.56
C THR A 598 -3.39 -0.83 -10.11
N LYS A 599 -3.53 0.47 -10.39
CA LYS A 599 -4.74 1.05 -10.98
C LYS A 599 -5.15 0.30 -12.24
N LYS A 600 -4.19 0.01 -13.10
CA LYS A 600 -4.41 -0.69 -14.36
C LYS A 600 -4.73 -2.16 -14.15
N ALA A 601 -3.96 -2.88 -13.36
CA ALA A 601 -4.19 -4.28 -13.05
C ALA A 601 -5.57 -4.52 -12.41
N TYR A 602 -5.97 -3.63 -11.52
CA TYR A 602 -7.24 -3.69 -10.79
C TYR A 602 -8.41 -3.00 -11.51
N SER A 603 -8.23 -2.58 -12.77
CA SER A 603 -9.30 -1.95 -13.53
C SER A 603 -10.55 -2.84 -13.55
N PRO A 604 -11.72 -2.30 -13.14
CA PRO A 604 -12.97 -3.03 -13.16
C PRO A 604 -13.58 -3.14 -14.55
N VAL A 605 -13.02 -2.43 -15.53
CA VAL A 605 -13.42 -2.48 -16.94
C VAL A 605 -12.23 -2.84 -17.78
N ARG A 606 -12.31 -3.92 -18.54
CA ARG A 606 -11.18 -4.41 -19.31
C ARG A 606 -11.47 -4.40 -20.79
N LEU A 607 -10.78 -3.53 -21.53
CA LEU A 607 -10.71 -3.68 -22.99
C LEU A 607 -9.81 -4.87 -23.30
N MET A 608 -10.30 -5.82 -24.08
CA MET A 608 -9.60 -7.09 -24.30
C MET A 608 -8.72 -7.10 -25.55
N THR A 609 -8.59 -5.93 -26.22
CA THR A 609 -7.69 -5.73 -27.35
C THR A 609 -7.09 -4.34 -27.33
N THR A 610 -5.84 -4.23 -27.72
CA THR A 610 -5.12 -2.96 -27.94
C THR A 610 -4.83 -2.72 -29.41
N GLU A 611 -5.37 -3.57 -30.29
CA GLU A 611 -5.15 -3.50 -31.73
C GLU A 611 -6.41 -3.92 -32.50
N VAL A 612 -6.70 -3.24 -33.56
CA VAL A 612 -7.67 -3.63 -34.60
C VAL A 612 -6.90 -3.85 -35.89
N ALA A 613 -6.41 -5.06 -36.11
CA ALA A 613 -5.55 -5.43 -37.22
C ALA A 613 -6.20 -5.22 -38.59
N SER A 614 -7.54 -5.27 -38.71
CA SER A 614 -8.26 -5.00 -39.93
C SER A 614 -9.59 -4.30 -39.66
N PHE A 615 -9.89 -3.30 -40.46
CA PHE A 615 -11.13 -2.52 -40.37
C PHE A 615 -11.53 -1.98 -41.74
N LEU A 616 -12.76 -1.54 -41.84
CA LEU A 616 -13.25 -0.82 -43.04
C LEU A 616 -13.54 0.64 -42.63
N SER A 617 -12.92 1.58 -43.33
CA SER A 617 -13.19 3.00 -43.14
C SER A 617 -14.66 3.31 -43.36
N GLY A 618 -15.26 4.13 -42.52
CA GLY A 618 -16.70 4.44 -42.58
C GLY A 618 -17.61 3.38 -41.94
N GLN A 619 -17.05 2.35 -41.29
CA GLN A 619 -17.82 1.38 -40.54
C GLN A 619 -17.54 1.45 -39.04
N ARG A 620 -18.49 0.97 -38.22
CA ARG A 620 -18.33 0.88 -36.77
C ARG A 620 -17.27 -0.14 -36.39
N LEU A 621 -16.54 0.11 -35.32
CA LEU A 621 -15.64 -0.87 -34.71
C LEU A 621 -16.36 -1.59 -33.55
N LEU A 622 -16.04 -2.87 -33.38
CA LEU A 622 -16.53 -3.71 -32.32
C LEU A 622 -15.35 -4.18 -31.48
N LEU A 623 -15.27 -3.70 -30.24
CA LEU A 623 -14.16 -3.99 -29.34
C LEU A 623 -14.63 -4.88 -28.20
N PRO A 624 -13.98 -6.02 -27.94
CA PRO A 624 -14.35 -6.90 -26.84
C PRO A 624 -14.07 -6.24 -25.49
N LEU A 625 -15.06 -6.29 -24.60
CA LEU A 625 -15.03 -5.65 -23.29
C LEU A 625 -15.39 -6.67 -22.20
N TYR A 626 -14.75 -6.58 -21.04
CA TYR A 626 -15.02 -7.41 -19.88
C TYR A 626 -15.39 -6.55 -18.67
N ASN A 627 -16.58 -6.76 -18.12
CA ASN A 627 -17.01 -6.15 -16.87
C ASN A 627 -16.45 -6.95 -15.69
N ARG A 628 -15.58 -6.37 -14.92
CA ARG A 628 -14.99 -6.93 -13.69
C ARG A 628 -15.48 -6.23 -12.41
N PHE A 629 -16.54 -5.45 -12.48
CA PHE A 629 -17.28 -5.00 -11.32
C PHE A 629 -18.04 -6.18 -10.68
N ASP A 630 -18.33 -6.06 -9.38
CA ASP A 630 -19.07 -7.08 -8.63
C ASP A 630 -20.58 -6.79 -8.58
N HIS A 631 -20.98 -5.51 -8.67
CA HIS A 631 -22.35 -5.06 -8.56
C HIS A 631 -22.81 -4.15 -9.70
N THR A 632 -21.89 -3.41 -10.34
CA THR A 632 -22.17 -2.37 -11.33
C THR A 632 -22.35 -2.96 -12.72
N ASP A 633 -23.46 -2.71 -13.39
CA ASP A 633 -23.59 -2.92 -14.85
C ASP A 633 -22.81 -1.83 -15.59
N LEU A 634 -22.23 -2.14 -16.76
CA LEU A 634 -21.43 -1.14 -17.48
C LEU A 634 -22.27 0.02 -18.04
N ASP A 635 -23.60 -0.07 -18.10
CA ASP A 635 -24.43 1.06 -18.51
C ASP A 635 -24.50 2.18 -17.45
N GLU A 636 -24.00 1.92 -16.23
CA GLU A 636 -23.86 2.90 -15.16
C GLU A 636 -22.60 3.77 -15.25
N ILE A 637 -21.63 3.41 -16.11
CA ILE A 637 -20.39 4.16 -16.28
C ILE A 637 -20.42 5.12 -17.46
N LYS A 638 -19.42 6.01 -17.56
CA LYS A 638 -19.25 6.91 -18.70
C LYS A 638 -18.07 6.45 -19.55
N ILE A 639 -18.26 6.44 -20.88
CA ILE A 639 -17.20 6.04 -21.82
C ILE A 639 -16.98 7.18 -22.81
N ARG A 640 -15.71 7.52 -23.05
CA ARG A 640 -15.32 8.48 -24.08
C ARG A 640 -14.25 7.89 -24.96
N TYR A 641 -14.25 8.28 -26.23
CA TYR A 641 -13.14 7.97 -27.14
C TYR A 641 -12.62 9.23 -27.79
N THR A 642 -11.33 9.23 -28.10
CA THR A 642 -10.67 10.29 -28.85
C THR A 642 -10.05 9.71 -30.12
N TYR A 643 -10.40 10.27 -31.24
CA TYR A 643 -9.83 9.93 -32.55
C TYR A 643 -9.41 11.20 -33.27
N LYS A 644 -8.14 11.27 -33.72
CA LYS A 644 -7.56 12.46 -34.38
C LYS A 644 -7.78 13.76 -33.59
N GLY A 645 -7.64 13.69 -32.24
CA GLY A 645 -7.80 14.83 -31.35
C GLY A 645 -9.25 15.26 -31.08
N VAL A 646 -10.25 14.56 -31.61
CA VAL A 646 -11.67 14.83 -31.34
C VAL A 646 -12.20 13.83 -30.34
N GLU A 647 -12.58 14.34 -29.15
CA GLU A 647 -13.23 13.53 -28.10
C GLU A 647 -14.74 13.44 -28.34
N LYS A 648 -15.31 12.26 -28.13
CA LYS A 648 -16.73 11.97 -28.22
C LYS A 648 -17.17 11.04 -27.10
N GLU A 649 -18.36 11.24 -26.56
CA GLU A 649 -18.98 10.35 -25.59
C GLU A 649 -19.68 9.18 -26.28
N LEU A 650 -19.60 7.99 -25.67
CA LEU A 650 -20.25 6.76 -26.14
C LEU A 650 -21.38 6.35 -25.19
N PRO A 651 -22.49 5.83 -25.69
CA PRO A 651 -23.42 5.11 -24.87
C PRO A 651 -22.71 3.85 -24.31
N ALA A 652 -22.70 3.72 -23.00
CA ALA A 652 -22.14 2.55 -22.37
C ALA A 652 -23.04 1.33 -22.61
N PRO A 653 -22.46 0.16 -22.94
CA PRO A 653 -23.26 -1.05 -23.18
C PRO A 653 -23.74 -1.65 -21.86
N SER A 654 -24.94 -2.23 -21.84
CA SER A 654 -25.37 -3.05 -20.68
C SER A 654 -24.63 -4.38 -20.74
N ILE A 655 -23.68 -4.52 -19.85
CA ILE A 655 -22.89 -5.75 -19.63
C ILE A 655 -22.86 -6.00 -18.13
N ALA A 656 -23.59 -7.02 -17.69
CA ALA A 656 -23.71 -7.36 -16.27
C ALA A 656 -22.36 -7.69 -15.61
N PRO A 657 -22.26 -7.59 -14.28
CA PRO A 657 -21.07 -7.97 -13.52
C PRO A 657 -20.51 -9.33 -13.92
N HIS A 658 -19.18 -9.43 -14.03
CA HIS A 658 -18.42 -10.61 -14.44
C HIS A 658 -18.72 -11.16 -15.83
N GLN A 659 -19.37 -10.37 -16.71
CA GLN A 659 -19.72 -10.77 -18.06
C GLN A 659 -18.85 -10.06 -19.11
N LYS A 660 -18.68 -10.73 -20.24
CA LYS A 660 -18.02 -10.19 -21.44
C LYS A 660 -19.04 -9.72 -22.46
N GLY A 661 -18.71 -8.66 -23.19
CA GLY A 661 -19.56 -8.09 -24.21
C GLY A 661 -18.78 -7.29 -25.24
N LEU A 662 -19.45 -6.40 -25.96
CA LEU A 662 -18.84 -5.59 -27.01
C LEU A 662 -19.09 -4.10 -26.76
N LEU A 663 -18.04 -3.29 -26.89
CA LEU A 663 -18.13 -1.85 -27.01
C LEU A 663 -18.26 -1.51 -28.50
N VAL A 664 -19.25 -0.73 -28.85
CA VAL A 664 -19.49 -0.28 -30.22
C VAL A 664 -19.00 1.13 -30.40
N ILE A 665 -17.95 1.32 -31.19
CA ILE A 665 -17.48 2.65 -31.58
C ILE A 665 -18.20 3.04 -32.89
N PRO A 666 -18.84 4.21 -32.99
CA PRO A 666 -19.53 4.66 -34.19
C PRO A 666 -18.60 4.72 -35.42
N ALA A 667 -19.18 4.71 -36.59
CA ALA A 667 -18.44 4.81 -37.85
C ALA A 667 -17.70 6.15 -37.95
N GLU A 668 -16.44 6.07 -38.28
CA GLU A 668 -15.55 7.21 -38.61
C GLU A 668 -14.78 6.94 -39.91
N THR A 669 -14.14 7.94 -40.45
CA THR A 669 -13.17 7.74 -41.54
C THR A 669 -11.87 7.21 -40.93
N TRP A 670 -11.86 5.90 -40.66
CA TRP A 670 -10.70 5.24 -40.05
C TRP A 670 -9.51 5.23 -41.01
N GLU A 671 -8.34 5.52 -40.48
CA GLU A 671 -7.08 5.49 -41.21
C GLU A 671 -6.11 4.51 -40.55
N GLU A 672 -5.37 3.78 -41.38
CA GLU A 672 -4.38 2.82 -40.89
C GLU A 672 -3.22 3.54 -40.23
N GLY A 673 -2.77 3.03 -39.08
CA GLY A 673 -1.69 3.57 -38.27
C GLY A 673 -2.11 4.74 -37.36
N GLU A 674 -3.38 5.02 -37.23
CA GLU A 674 -3.90 5.97 -36.24
C GLU A 674 -4.18 5.31 -34.90
N LEU A 675 -4.23 6.13 -33.83
CA LEU A 675 -4.58 5.70 -32.50
C LEU A 675 -6.01 6.10 -32.16
N LEU A 676 -6.72 5.17 -31.55
CA LEU A 676 -8.00 5.39 -30.89
C LEU A 676 -7.79 5.32 -29.37
N SER A 677 -7.96 6.42 -28.66
CA SER A 677 -7.90 6.44 -27.20
C SER A 677 -9.31 6.26 -26.63
N ILE A 678 -9.46 5.37 -25.65
CA ILE A 678 -10.74 5.08 -24.99
C ILE A 678 -10.54 5.24 -23.49
N CYS A 679 -11.41 6.04 -22.86
CA CYS A 679 -11.37 6.30 -21.42
C CYS A 679 -12.70 5.87 -20.78
N PHE A 680 -12.59 5.21 -19.62
CA PHE A 680 -13.69 4.74 -18.81
C PHE A 680 -13.74 5.54 -17.52
N TYR A 681 -14.91 6.04 -17.14
CA TYR A 681 -15.08 6.86 -15.96
C TYR A 681 -16.24 6.33 -15.10
N THR A 682 -16.18 6.52 -13.81
CA THR A 682 -17.34 6.34 -12.93
C THR A 682 -18.48 7.27 -13.33
N ALA A 683 -19.69 7.03 -12.81
CA ALA A 683 -20.82 7.95 -12.97
C ALA A 683 -20.50 9.36 -12.48
N THR A 684 -19.63 9.51 -11.47
CA THR A 684 -19.16 10.78 -10.91
C THR A 684 -18.04 11.44 -11.70
N GLY A 685 -17.43 10.73 -12.68
CA GLY A 685 -16.43 11.25 -13.59
C GLY A 685 -14.98 10.96 -13.18
N GLU A 686 -14.74 10.07 -12.24
CA GLU A 686 -13.39 9.62 -11.91
C GLU A 686 -12.88 8.59 -12.93
N LEU A 687 -11.64 8.74 -13.41
CA LEU A 687 -11.04 7.84 -14.37
C LEU A 687 -10.83 6.45 -13.76
N LEU A 688 -11.44 5.46 -14.38
CA LEU A 688 -11.26 4.03 -14.05
C LEU A 688 -10.09 3.44 -14.85
N ASP A 689 -10.11 3.64 -16.17
CA ASP A 689 -9.12 3.11 -17.08
C ASP A 689 -8.98 3.95 -18.36
N ALA A 690 -7.84 3.85 -19.02
CA ALA A 690 -7.58 4.43 -20.30
C ALA A 690 -6.79 3.46 -21.18
N GLU A 691 -7.21 3.28 -22.41
CA GLU A 691 -6.57 2.41 -23.40
C GLU A 691 -6.32 3.14 -24.71
N GLN A 692 -5.19 2.78 -25.34
CA GLN A 692 -4.91 3.15 -26.72
C GLN A 692 -5.00 1.91 -27.60
N VAL A 693 -5.77 2.02 -28.67
CA VAL A 693 -6.01 0.96 -29.64
C VAL A 693 -5.41 1.39 -30.95
N SER A 694 -4.45 0.62 -31.45
CA SER A 694 -3.85 0.85 -32.78
C SER A 694 -4.78 0.37 -33.88
N LEU A 695 -4.93 1.17 -34.92
CA LEU A 695 -5.68 0.83 -36.13
C LEU A 695 -4.73 0.37 -37.28
N GLY A 696 -4.72 -0.93 -37.56
CA GLY A 696 -3.77 -1.53 -38.49
C GLY A 696 -2.37 -1.68 -37.89
N SER A 697 -1.34 -1.14 -38.54
CA SER A 697 0.04 -1.18 -38.01
C SER A 697 0.24 -0.30 -36.80
N ASP A 698 1.22 -0.66 -35.95
CA ASP A 698 1.57 0.11 -34.74
C ASP A 698 1.97 1.55 -35.10
N TYR A 699 1.27 2.52 -34.54
CA TYR A 699 1.47 3.96 -34.78
C TYR A 699 2.89 4.42 -34.44
N HIS A 700 3.45 4.00 -33.34
CA HIS A 700 4.78 4.43 -32.88
C HIS A 700 5.90 3.87 -33.76
N VAL A 701 5.74 2.66 -34.28
CA VAL A 701 6.67 2.04 -35.25
C VAL A 701 6.72 2.88 -36.53
N ARG A 702 5.58 3.30 -37.04
CA ARG A 702 5.51 4.13 -38.23
C ARG A 702 6.15 5.51 -38.05
N LEU A 703 5.96 6.14 -36.88
CA LEU A 703 6.62 7.40 -36.59
C LEU A 703 8.15 7.23 -36.57
N ALA A 704 8.65 6.19 -35.95
CA ALA A 704 10.09 5.91 -35.89
C ALA A 704 10.70 5.71 -37.28
N ASP A 705 9.97 5.09 -38.22
CA ASP A 705 10.41 4.86 -39.60
C ASP A 705 10.31 6.12 -40.48
N SER A 706 9.28 6.98 -40.26
CA SER A 706 9.04 8.18 -41.05
C SER A 706 10.08 9.28 -40.81
N GLU A 707 10.77 9.29 -39.67
CA GLU A 707 11.81 10.27 -39.34
C GLU A 707 13.17 9.98 -40.00
N ALA A 708 13.32 8.85 -40.64
CA ALA A 708 14.51 8.51 -41.41
C ALA A 708 14.53 9.30 -42.73
N SER A 709 15.08 10.50 -42.73
CA SER A 709 15.28 11.28 -43.94
C SER A 709 16.31 10.59 -44.84
N PRO A 710 16.01 10.33 -46.11
CA PRO A 710 17.00 9.81 -47.04
C PRO A 710 18.06 10.90 -47.29
N VAL A 711 19.25 10.71 -46.75
CA VAL A 711 20.39 11.59 -47.03
C VAL A 711 21.20 11.01 -48.19
N ASN A 712 21.23 11.71 -49.29
CA ASN A 712 22.12 11.41 -50.42
C ASN A 712 23.54 11.87 -50.08
N GLY A 713 24.30 11.08 -49.34
CA GLY A 713 25.69 11.37 -48.98
C GLY A 713 26.62 10.23 -49.39
N VAL A 714 27.88 10.52 -49.51
CA VAL A 714 28.94 9.53 -49.80
C VAL A 714 29.82 9.39 -48.58
N LEU A 715 29.85 8.17 -48.01
CA LEU A 715 30.75 7.86 -46.91
C LEU A 715 32.20 7.77 -47.42
N GLN A 716 33.13 8.38 -46.69
CA GLN A 716 34.56 8.27 -46.90
C GLN A 716 35.16 7.33 -45.84
N VAL A 717 36.10 6.52 -46.22
CA VAL A 717 36.89 5.70 -45.32
C VAL A 717 38.35 6.13 -45.42
N GLU A 718 38.91 6.64 -44.34
CA GLU A 718 40.28 7.04 -44.19
C GLU A 718 41.01 6.07 -43.28
N GLU A 719 42.20 5.65 -43.68
CA GLU A 719 43.01 4.75 -42.92
C GLU A 719 44.38 5.35 -42.57
N THR A 720 44.77 5.20 -41.30
CA THR A 720 46.12 5.49 -40.82
C THR A 720 46.73 4.20 -40.25
N ALA A 721 47.95 4.26 -39.77
CA ALA A 721 48.60 3.11 -39.13
C ALA A 721 47.79 2.58 -37.94
N GLY A 722 47.16 3.45 -37.11
CA GLY A 722 46.41 3.06 -35.90
C GLY A 722 44.90 3.10 -35.99
N MET A 723 44.32 3.78 -36.98
CA MET A 723 42.88 4.05 -37.08
C MET A 723 42.31 3.78 -38.46
N MET A 724 41.08 3.37 -38.50
CA MET A 724 40.19 3.34 -39.63
C MET A 724 39.00 4.25 -39.32
N THR A 725 38.82 5.31 -40.06
CA THR A 725 37.77 6.30 -39.79
C THR A 725 36.73 6.37 -40.92
N ILE A 726 35.49 6.21 -40.56
CA ILE A 726 34.36 6.40 -41.47
C ILE A 726 33.83 7.80 -41.26
N LYS A 727 33.76 8.60 -42.34
CA LYS A 727 33.31 9.99 -42.31
C LYS A 727 32.06 10.17 -43.16
N GLY A 728 31.09 10.84 -42.60
CA GLY A 728 29.90 11.31 -43.29
C GLY A 728 29.69 12.81 -43.09
N ASP A 729 28.57 13.32 -43.53
CA ASP A 729 28.25 14.73 -43.34
C ASP A 729 27.94 15.02 -41.86
N GLY A 730 28.87 15.74 -41.24
CA GLY A 730 28.75 16.16 -39.84
C GLY A 730 29.10 15.08 -38.80
N PHE A 731 29.59 13.90 -39.18
CA PHE A 731 30.01 12.86 -38.24
C PHE A 731 31.29 12.12 -38.66
N GLU A 732 32.00 11.60 -37.68
CA GLU A 732 33.14 10.73 -37.83
C GLU A 732 33.10 9.56 -36.86
N ILE A 733 33.38 8.33 -37.36
CA ILE A 733 33.40 7.12 -36.54
C ILE A 733 34.76 6.43 -36.70
N PRO A 734 35.72 6.74 -35.83
CA PRO A 734 37.02 6.12 -35.86
C PRO A 734 37.00 4.75 -35.16
N PHE A 735 37.59 3.73 -35.77
CA PHE A 735 37.87 2.40 -35.22
C PHE A 735 39.35 2.23 -34.96
N SER A 736 39.72 1.87 -33.77
CA SER A 736 41.09 1.50 -33.44
C SER A 736 41.52 0.21 -34.14
N LYS A 737 42.57 0.24 -34.92
CA LYS A 737 43.09 -0.98 -35.55
C LYS A 737 43.65 -1.96 -34.56
N GLU A 738 44.04 -1.53 -33.37
CA GLU A 738 44.53 -2.37 -32.31
C GLU A 738 43.37 -3.15 -31.66
N THR A 739 42.34 -2.47 -31.22
CA THR A 739 41.20 -3.09 -30.50
C THR A 739 40.03 -3.44 -31.38
N GLY A 740 39.85 -2.85 -32.53
CA GLY A 740 38.68 -2.94 -33.38
C GLY A 740 37.48 -2.11 -32.91
N LEU A 741 37.58 -1.51 -31.72
CA LEU A 741 36.49 -0.74 -31.13
C LEU A 741 36.44 0.70 -31.64
N ILE A 742 35.29 1.29 -31.64
CA ILE A 742 35.06 2.73 -31.85
C ILE A 742 35.88 3.50 -30.80
N SER A 743 36.50 4.59 -31.21
CA SER A 743 37.32 5.48 -30.37
C SER A 743 36.97 6.93 -30.69
N ASN A 744 36.22 7.58 -29.76
CA ASN A 744 35.81 8.99 -29.90
C ASN A 744 34.99 9.30 -31.15
N ALA A 745 33.92 8.60 -31.39
CA ALA A 745 33.01 8.95 -32.49
C ALA A 745 32.37 10.33 -32.23
N THR A 746 32.29 11.15 -33.24
CA THR A 746 31.80 12.53 -33.16
C THR A 746 30.57 12.77 -34.03
N SER A 747 29.71 13.67 -33.57
CA SER A 747 28.65 14.30 -34.31
C SER A 747 28.75 15.81 -34.12
N LYS A 748 28.66 16.57 -35.23
CA LYS A 748 28.83 18.04 -35.22
C LYS A 748 30.09 18.51 -34.52
N GLY A 749 31.18 17.72 -34.63
CA GLY A 749 32.45 17.99 -33.97
C GLY A 749 32.51 17.72 -32.48
N GLN A 750 31.47 17.15 -31.87
CA GLN A 750 31.42 16.78 -30.45
C GLN A 750 31.47 15.27 -30.29
N VAL A 751 32.26 14.79 -29.34
CA VAL A 751 32.31 13.34 -28.98
C VAL A 751 30.97 12.89 -28.44
N ILE A 752 30.40 11.82 -29.00
CA ILE A 752 29.12 11.22 -28.55
C ILE A 752 29.28 9.76 -28.10
N ILE A 753 30.28 9.03 -28.63
CA ILE A 753 30.68 7.72 -28.11
C ILE A 753 32.19 7.77 -27.91
N GLU A 754 32.63 7.53 -26.70
CA GLU A 754 34.06 7.50 -26.37
C GLU A 754 34.67 6.15 -26.72
N LYS A 755 33.95 5.06 -26.43
CA LYS A 755 34.47 3.71 -26.72
C LYS A 755 33.32 2.69 -26.78
N GLY A 756 33.49 1.65 -27.58
CA GLY A 756 32.57 0.50 -27.69
C GLY A 756 32.53 -0.06 -29.12
N PRO A 757 31.62 -0.98 -29.41
CA PRO A 757 30.71 -1.67 -28.47
C PRO A 757 31.45 -2.69 -27.61
N PHE A 758 30.91 -2.91 -26.38
CA PHE A 758 31.33 -4.00 -25.51
C PHE A 758 30.20 -4.99 -25.36
N LEU A 759 30.51 -6.28 -25.36
CA LEU A 759 29.50 -7.28 -25.02
C LEU A 759 29.06 -7.09 -23.56
N HIS A 760 27.75 -6.99 -23.35
CA HIS A 760 27.14 -6.91 -22.04
C HIS A 760 26.33 -8.17 -21.74
N LEU A 761 26.79 -8.95 -20.77
CA LEU A 761 26.12 -10.13 -20.28
C LEU A 761 26.02 -10.03 -18.75
N ASP A 762 24.81 -10.07 -18.22
CA ASP A 762 24.61 -10.08 -16.77
C ASP A 762 23.78 -11.30 -16.34
N ILE A 763 24.22 -11.92 -15.25
CA ILE A 763 23.62 -13.16 -14.74
C ILE A 763 22.66 -12.83 -13.61
N ASN A 764 21.48 -13.41 -13.64
CA ASN A 764 20.57 -13.36 -12.51
C ASN A 764 21.01 -14.35 -11.41
N LEU A 765 21.79 -13.86 -10.46
CA LEU A 765 22.28 -14.66 -9.34
C LEU A 765 21.15 -15.11 -8.39
N ASN A 766 20.04 -14.44 -8.38
CA ASN A 766 18.94 -14.74 -7.48
C ASN A 766 18.16 -16.00 -7.91
N HIS A 767 18.17 -16.31 -9.20
CA HIS A 767 17.60 -17.55 -9.71
C HIS A 767 18.40 -18.79 -9.38
N LEU A 768 19.65 -18.64 -9.00
CA LEU A 768 20.52 -19.76 -8.72
C LEU A 768 20.24 -20.25 -7.30
N THR A 769 19.57 -21.37 -7.19
CA THR A 769 19.35 -22.04 -5.90
C THR A 769 20.64 -22.66 -5.38
N GLY A 770 20.99 -22.33 -4.14
CA GLY A 770 22.17 -22.87 -3.46
C GLY A 770 23.42 -22.00 -3.53
N ALA A 771 24.11 -21.88 -2.41
CA ALA A 771 25.29 -21.04 -2.26
C ALA A 771 26.46 -21.48 -3.16
N GLU A 772 26.56 -22.78 -3.46
CA GLU A 772 27.63 -23.31 -4.32
C GLU A 772 27.42 -22.96 -5.78
N VAL A 773 26.17 -23.01 -6.27
CA VAL A 773 25.82 -22.60 -7.64
C VAL A 773 26.08 -21.10 -7.82
N ARG A 774 25.73 -20.26 -6.84
CA ARG A 774 26.04 -18.82 -6.87
C ARG A 774 27.55 -18.54 -6.90
N LYS A 775 28.33 -19.31 -6.20
CA LYS A 775 29.81 -19.18 -6.21
C LYS A 775 30.44 -19.60 -7.53
N SER A 776 29.86 -20.55 -8.22
CA SER A 776 30.33 -21.04 -9.52
C SER A 776 29.81 -20.26 -10.71
N ALA A 777 28.85 -19.34 -10.50
CA ALA A 777 28.29 -18.50 -11.55
C ALA A 777 29.37 -17.63 -12.17
N ARG A 778 29.51 -17.74 -13.47
CA ARG A 778 30.49 -16.97 -14.23
C ARG A 778 30.07 -15.50 -14.26
N LYS A 779 30.97 -14.60 -13.87
CA LYS A 779 30.78 -13.16 -14.05
C LYS A 779 31.41 -12.74 -15.37
N PHE A 780 30.63 -12.08 -16.20
CA PHE A 780 31.13 -11.40 -17.37
C PHE A 780 31.42 -9.95 -17.02
N LEU A 781 32.59 -9.45 -17.42
CA LEU A 781 32.94 -8.05 -17.23
C LEU A 781 32.61 -7.29 -18.51
N THR A 782 31.83 -6.23 -18.38
CA THR A 782 31.55 -5.30 -19.47
C THR A 782 32.65 -4.25 -19.52
N SER A 783 33.80 -4.63 -20.02
CA SER A 783 34.97 -3.76 -20.10
C SER A 783 35.84 -4.04 -21.31
N ASP A 784 36.63 -3.06 -21.69
CA ASP A 784 37.60 -3.22 -22.75
C ASP A 784 38.79 -4.13 -22.39
N SER A 785 39.07 -4.33 -21.10
CA SER A 785 40.16 -5.19 -20.63
C SER A 785 39.96 -6.67 -20.95
N ASP A 786 38.70 -7.11 -21.09
CA ASP A 786 38.36 -8.50 -21.39
C ASP A 786 38.21 -8.78 -22.88
N TRP A 787 38.24 -7.73 -23.69
CA TRP A 787 38.14 -7.86 -25.15
C TRP A 787 39.46 -8.11 -25.79
N LYS A 788 39.54 -9.14 -26.65
CA LYS A 788 40.67 -9.48 -27.50
C LYS A 788 40.22 -9.56 -28.93
N LYS A 789 40.63 -8.59 -29.75
CA LYS A 789 40.29 -8.55 -31.17
C LYS A 789 40.96 -9.70 -31.91
N GLN A 790 40.21 -10.35 -32.77
CA GLN A 790 40.68 -11.32 -33.73
C GLN A 790 40.81 -10.69 -35.11
N SER A 791 39.76 -10.01 -35.59
CA SER A 791 39.77 -9.36 -36.90
C SER A 791 38.97 -8.07 -36.90
N LEU A 792 39.31 -7.14 -37.81
CA LEU A 792 38.56 -5.93 -38.14
C LEU A 792 38.68 -5.78 -39.66
N THR A 793 37.54 -5.78 -40.35
CA THR A 793 37.45 -5.59 -41.79
C THR A 793 36.27 -4.67 -42.13
N TYR A 794 36.27 -4.06 -43.34
CA TYR A 794 35.13 -3.34 -43.83
C TYR A 794 34.84 -3.64 -45.28
N THR A 795 33.59 -3.47 -45.69
CA THR A 795 33.12 -3.52 -47.07
C THR A 795 32.23 -2.34 -47.38
N ARG A 796 32.22 -1.89 -48.63
CA ARG A 796 31.26 -0.88 -49.11
C ARG A 796 30.14 -1.58 -49.87
N LYS A 797 28.90 -1.23 -49.54
CA LYS A 797 27.75 -1.90 -50.10
C LYS A 797 26.59 -0.90 -50.21
N GLU A 798 26.13 -0.66 -51.42
CA GLU A 798 24.93 0.16 -51.68
C GLU A 798 24.91 1.53 -50.98
N GLY A 799 26.05 2.25 -50.97
CA GLY A 799 26.18 3.56 -50.33
C GLY A 799 26.46 3.50 -48.81
N THR A 800 26.43 2.33 -48.18
CA THR A 800 26.77 2.12 -46.77
C THR A 800 28.18 1.56 -46.59
N VAL A 801 28.72 1.64 -45.39
CA VAL A 801 29.95 0.95 -45.00
C VAL A 801 29.58 -0.06 -43.90
N GLU A 802 29.91 -1.33 -44.18
CA GLU A 802 29.77 -2.44 -43.24
C GLU A 802 31.15 -2.72 -42.60
N VAL A 803 31.24 -2.63 -41.27
CA VAL A 803 32.42 -2.96 -40.47
C VAL A 803 32.14 -4.27 -39.75
N ALA A 804 32.99 -5.29 -40.03
CA ALA A 804 32.92 -6.57 -39.35
C ALA A 804 34.06 -6.68 -38.32
N LEU A 805 33.68 -6.90 -37.07
CA LEU A 805 34.55 -7.04 -35.92
C LEU A 805 34.35 -8.41 -35.29
N SER A 806 35.44 -9.19 -35.14
CA SER A 806 35.41 -10.46 -34.45
C SER A 806 36.45 -10.50 -33.35
N GLY A 807 36.11 -11.16 -32.27
CA GLY A 807 37.05 -11.30 -31.16
C GLY A 807 36.50 -12.13 -30.00
N PHE A 808 37.17 -12.07 -28.88
CA PHE A 808 36.79 -12.79 -27.67
C PHE A 808 36.61 -11.86 -26.48
N TYR A 809 35.51 -11.99 -25.81
CA TYR A 809 35.36 -11.53 -24.42
C TYR A 809 35.65 -12.69 -23.49
N GLN A 810 36.79 -12.62 -22.77
CA GLN A 810 37.31 -13.75 -22.04
C GLN A 810 37.54 -14.95 -22.99
N ASP A 811 36.75 -16.00 -22.92
CA ASP A 811 36.79 -17.17 -23.80
C ASP A 811 35.55 -17.28 -24.72
N VAL A 812 34.69 -16.25 -24.72
CA VAL A 812 33.46 -16.26 -25.50
C VAL A 812 33.67 -15.49 -26.79
N GLN A 813 33.59 -16.18 -27.92
CA GLN A 813 33.72 -15.57 -29.23
C GLN A 813 32.46 -14.71 -29.52
N THR A 814 32.73 -13.49 -29.99
CA THR A 814 31.68 -12.51 -30.32
C THR A 814 31.99 -11.90 -31.69
N ASP A 815 31.01 -11.98 -32.58
CA ASP A 815 31.11 -11.36 -33.91
C ASP A 815 30.10 -10.19 -33.93
N ILE A 816 30.59 -9.01 -34.35
CA ILE A 816 29.82 -7.77 -34.39
C ILE A 816 29.88 -7.22 -35.79
N LEU A 817 28.72 -6.88 -36.37
CA LEU A 817 28.60 -6.21 -37.64
C LEU A 817 27.98 -4.83 -37.44
N ILE A 818 28.69 -3.79 -37.91
CA ILE A 818 28.23 -2.40 -37.80
C ILE A 818 28.02 -1.86 -39.21
N ARG A 819 26.76 -1.61 -39.59
CA ARG A 819 26.43 -0.99 -40.88
C ARG A 819 26.16 0.51 -40.68
N ILE A 820 26.93 1.35 -41.32
CA ILE A 820 26.88 2.80 -41.21
C ILE A 820 26.28 3.39 -42.49
N SER A 821 25.24 4.22 -42.32
CA SER A 821 24.59 4.93 -43.40
C SER A 821 25.10 6.36 -43.58
N PRO A 822 24.91 6.99 -44.77
CA PRO A 822 25.24 8.40 -44.97
C PRO A 822 24.51 9.37 -44.00
N ALA A 823 23.41 8.97 -43.44
CA ALA A 823 22.63 9.75 -42.48
C ALA A 823 23.18 9.71 -41.04
N GLY A 824 24.33 9.05 -40.80
CA GLY A 824 24.87 8.92 -39.46
C GLY A 824 24.14 7.88 -38.58
N GLU A 825 23.52 6.90 -39.23
CA GLU A 825 22.85 5.81 -38.54
C GLU A 825 23.76 4.57 -38.52
N MET A 826 23.95 4.00 -37.36
CA MET A 826 24.62 2.72 -37.14
C MET A 826 23.62 1.63 -36.82
N ASN A 827 23.48 0.63 -37.69
CA ASN A 827 22.83 -0.63 -37.39
C ASN A 827 23.89 -1.61 -36.90
N VAL A 828 23.81 -1.98 -35.65
CA VAL A 828 24.77 -2.85 -34.96
C VAL A 828 24.09 -4.18 -34.68
N SER A 829 24.63 -5.26 -35.23
CA SER A 829 24.21 -6.61 -34.93
C SER A 829 25.37 -7.41 -34.33
N TYR A 830 25.05 -8.36 -33.44
CA TYR A 830 26.07 -9.21 -32.82
C TYR A 830 25.58 -10.63 -32.65
N VAL A 831 26.49 -11.56 -32.64
CA VAL A 831 26.26 -12.98 -32.35
C VAL A 831 27.36 -13.47 -31.42
N VAL A 832 26.97 -14.18 -30.36
CA VAL A 832 27.86 -14.82 -29.44
C VAL A 832 27.90 -16.31 -29.72
N ALA A 833 29.06 -16.86 -30.03
CA ALA A 833 29.20 -18.29 -30.30
C ALA A 833 29.08 -19.11 -29.01
N GLY A 834 28.17 -20.10 -29.03
CA GLY A 834 27.83 -20.91 -27.88
C GLY A 834 26.89 -20.20 -26.89
N GLN A 835 26.49 -20.94 -25.85
CA GLN A 835 25.74 -20.35 -24.78
C GLN A 835 26.67 -20.06 -23.61
N PRO A 836 26.75 -18.80 -23.13
CA PRO A 836 27.39 -18.53 -21.86
C PRO A 836 26.71 -19.39 -20.76
N ASN A 837 27.48 -20.01 -19.91
CA ASN A 837 26.96 -20.78 -18.82
C ASN A 837 26.21 -19.86 -17.85
N GLY A 838 24.93 -20.15 -17.59
CA GLY A 838 24.10 -19.45 -16.63
C GLY A 838 22.85 -18.83 -17.22
N TYR A 839 21.98 -18.37 -16.35
CA TYR A 839 20.77 -17.65 -16.70
C TYR A 839 21.10 -16.16 -16.84
N LEU A 840 21.05 -15.65 -18.08
CA LEU A 840 21.38 -14.26 -18.35
C LEU A 840 20.17 -13.36 -18.12
N ARG A 841 20.32 -12.38 -17.28
CA ARG A 841 19.34 -11.34 -17.01
C ARG A 841 19.37 -10.25 -18.08
N GLU A 842 20.59 -9.83 -18.46
CA GLU A 842 20.80 -8.85 -19.51
C GLU A 842 21.70 -9.45 -20.59
N THR A 843 21.32 -9.20 -21.85
CA THR A 843 22.14 -9.56 -23.01
C THR A 843 22.06 -8.44 -24.02
N GLY A 844 23.19 -7.84 -24.34
CA GLY A 844 23.26 -6.69 -25.25
C GLY A 844 24.66 -6.18 -25.49
N LEU A 845 24.73 -4.94 -25.91
CA LEU A 845 25.97 -4.19 -26.05
C LEU A 845 25.96 -2.95 -25.18
N SER A 846 27.15 -2.48 -24.82
CA SER A 846 27.32 -1.25 -24.07
C SER A 846 28.36 -0.34 -24.67
N PHE A 847 28.27 0.95 -24.36
CA PHE A 847 29.15 2.00 -24.89
C PHE A 847 29.57 2.95 -23.79
N TYR A 848 30.81 3.41 -23.81
CA TYR A 848 31.25 4.53 -23.00
C TYR A 848 30.86 5.83 -23.68
N LEU A 849 30.27 6.72 -22.96
CA LEU A 849 29.81 8.02 -23.43
C LEU A 849 30.42 9.13 -22.58
N PRO A 850 30.58 10.34 -23.16
CA PRO A 850 31.05 11.49 -22.38
C PRO A 850 30.04 11.93 -21.33
N GLU A 851 30.53 12.36 -20.16
CA GLU A 851 29.72 12.79 -19.00
C GLU A 851 28.72 13.91 -19.36
N ARG A 852 29.00 14.71 -20.40
CA ARG A 852 28.11 15.80 -20.82
C ARG A 852 26.75 15.34 -21.35
N LEU A 853 26.61 14.07 -21.74
CA LEU A 853 25.32 13.51 -22.18
C LEU A 853 24.46 13.18 -20.97
N ASP A 854 24.13 14.19 -20.21
CA ASP A 854 23.52 14.14 -18.88
C ASP A 854 21.97 14.30 -18.89
N TYR A 855 21.38 14.37 -20.08
CA TYR A 855 19.94 14.54 -20.25
C TYR A 855 19.36 13.40 -21.09
N LEU A 856 18.35 12.71 -20.51
CA LEU A 856 17.67 11.56 -21.10
C LEU A 856 16.25 11.93 -21.51
N GLN A 857 15.87 11.55 -22.71
CA GLN A 857 14.49 11.52 -23.18
C GLN A 857 14.18 10.12 -23.71
N TRP A 858 12.96 9.63 -23.47
CA TRP A 858 12.54 8.32 -23.96
C TRP A 858 11.11 8.30 -24.49
N GLU A 859 10.88 7.37 -25.41
CA GLU A 859 9.58 6.94 -25.89
C GLU A 859 9.59 5.42 -25.98
N ARG A 860 8.56 4.78 -25.41
CA ARG A 860 8.49 3.33 -25.30
C ARG A 860 7.07 2.81 -25.43
N LYS A 861 6.93 1.53 -25.73
CA LYS A 861 5.66 0.81 -25.61
C LYS A 861 5.49 0.39 -24.15
N GLY A 862 4.81 1.21 -23.37
CA GLY A 862 4.50 0.89 -22.00
C GLY A 862 3.42 -0.17 -21.89
N MET A 863 3.37 -0.80 -20.74
CA MET A 863 2.33 -1.77 -20.38
C MET A 863 0.95 -1.11 -20.35
N TRP A 864 0.89 0.13 -19.91
CA TRP A 864 -0.33 0.89 -19.72
C TRP A 864 -0.26 2.27 -20.34
N SER A 865 -1.43 2.81 -20.70
CA SER A 865 -1.55 4.17 -21.23
C SER A 865 -1.99 5.21 -20.20
N CYS A 866 -2.29 4.79 -18.97
CA CYS A 866 -2.81 5.67 -17.92
C CYS A 866 -1.75 6.20 -16.93
N TYR A 867 -0.47 6.00 -17.18
CA TYR A 867 0.59 6.62 -16.39
C TYR A 867 0.57 8.15 -16.51
N PRO A 868 0.91 8.90 -15.44
CA PRO A 868 1.07 10.35 -15.54
C PRO A 868 2.11 10.72 -16.59
N GLU A 869 1.91 11.85 -17.23
CA GLU A 869 2.91 12.39 -18.16
C GLU A 869 4.24 12.57 -17.45
N GLY A 870 5.34 12.13 -18.09
CA GLY A 870 6.68 12.19 -17.55
C GLY A 870 6.98 11.22 -16.39
N ALA A 871 6.07 10.31 -16.04
CA ALA A 871 6.35 9.30 -15.02
C ALA A 871 7.48 8.35 -15.49
N PHE A 872 8.26 7.87 -14.54
CA PHE A 872 9.37 6.95 -14.82
C PHE A 872 8.92 5.67 -15.52
N ALA A 873 7.77 5.17 -15.17
CA ALA A 873 7.11 4.05 -15.81
C ALA A 873 6.26 4.45 -17.00
N GLY A 874 6.18 5.73 -17.33
CA GLY A 874 5.38 6.26 -18.44
C GLY A 874 5.89 5.84 -19.81
N ASN A 875 5.06 6.05 -20.83
CA ASN A 875 5.40 5.74 -22.23
C ASN A 875 6.38 6.75 -22.80
N THR A 876 6.34 7.98 -22.36
CA THR A 876 7.28 9.04 -22.69
C THR A 876 7.77 9.72 -21.44
N GLY A 877 8.95 10.30 -21.50
CA GLY A 877 9.46 11.12 -20.41
C GLY A 877 10.85 11.67 -20.66
N GLU A 878 11.26 12.53 -19.76
CA GLU A 878 12.60 13.13 -19.79
C GLU A 878 13.12 13.33 -18.39
N THR A 879 14.43 13.30 -18.23
CA THR A 879 15.07 13.54 -16.94
C THR A 879 16.54 13.90 -17.10
N SER A 880 17.06 14.64 -16.11
CA SER A 880 18.49 14.93 -16.03
C SER A 880 19.21 13.91 -15.18
N LEU A 881 20.44 13.58 -15.54
CA LEU A 881 21.36 12.78 -14.73
C LEU A 881 21.62 13.42 -13.36
N TYR A 882 21.57 14.74 -13.31
CA TYR A 882 21.76 15.53 -12.10
C TYR A 882 20.50 16.29 -11.74
N ASN A 883 19.93 16.00 -10.57
CA ASN A 883 18.87 16.81 -10.01
C ASN A 883 19.42 17.54 -8.77
N PRO A 884 19.49 18.88 -8.79
CA PRO A 884 20.04 19.66 -7.68
C PRO A 884 19.10 19.72 -6.46
N LYS A 885 17.85 19.31 -6.60
CA LYS A 885 16.88 19.37 -5.51
C LYS A 885 16.98 18.14 -4.65
N GLN A 886 17.42 18.30 -3.42
CA GLN A 886 17.31 17.27 -2.38
C GLN A 886 16.11 17.56 -1.51
N VAL A 887 15.36 16.51 -1.19
CA VAL A 887 14.33 16.58 -0.16
C VAL A 887 15.01 16.52 1.20
N ARG A 888 14.70 17.49 2.06
CA ARG A 888 15.22 17.50 3.43
C ARG A 888 14.44 16.52 4.30
N TYR A 889 15.11 15.93 5.24
CA TYR A 889 14.51 15.12 6.26
C TYR A 889 13.37 15.87 6.97
N GLY A 890 12.22 15.20 7.16
CA GLY A 890 11.05 15.76 7.84
C GLY A 890 10.26 16.80 7.06
N GLU A 891 10.68 17.16 5.86
CA GLU A 891 9.93 18.08 4.99
C GLU A 891 9.09 17.30 3.97
N ASN A 892 7.84 17.74 3.78
CA ASN A 892 7.00 17.19 2.73
C ASN A 892 7.55 17.60 1.37
N PRO A 893 7.92 16.67 0.48
CA PRO A 893 8.39 16.98 -0.85
C PRO A 893 7.31 17.70 -1.66
N ALA A 894 7.60 18.89 -2.13
CA ALA A 894 6.68 19.68 -2.95
C ALA A 894 6.68 19.29 -4.43
N GLN A 895 7.59 18.40 -4.84
CA GLN A 895 7.76 18.00 -6.23
C GLN A 895 7.02 16.68 -6.50
N PRO A 896 6.52 16.46 -7.71
CA PRO A 896 6.08 15.15 -8.15
C PRO A 896 7.18 14.11 -8.00
N TRP A 897 6.81 12.84 -7.88
CA TRP A 897 7.75 11.73 -7.74
C TRP A 897 8.87 11.73 -8.78
N LEU A 898 8.54 11.97 -10.03
CA LEU A 898 9.53 12.03 -11.12
C LEU A 898 10.58 13.13 -10.92
N ALA A 899 10.18 14.29 -10.39
CA ALA A 899 11.06 15.43 -10.23
C ALA A 899 11.99 15.36 -9.01
N ASP A 900 11.70 14.47 -8.06
CA ASP A 900 12.51 14.25 -6.86
C ASP A 900 13.58 13.18 -7.06
N THR A 901 14.29 13.28 -8.10
CA THR A 901 15.15 12.23 -8.62
C THR A 901 16.43 11.98 -7.82
N HIS A 902 16.77 12.84 -6.90
CA HIS A 902 17.80 12.62 -5.88
C HIS A 902 17.18 12.33 -4.51
N ASN A 903 15.88 12.11 -4.46
CA ASN A 903 15.23 11.69 -3.26
C ASN A 903 15.43 10.20 -3.08
N TYR A 904 16.23 9.83 -2.12
CA TYR A 904 16.60 8.47 -1.85
C TYR A 904 15.48 7.59 -1.29
N TYR A 905 14.38 8.16 -0.88
CA TYR A 905 13.18 7.37 -0.55
C TYR A 905 12.67 6.53 -1.69
N TYR A 906 12.91 7.00 -2.89
CA TYR A 906 12.35 6.39 -4.04
C TYR A 906 13.27 5.43 -4.73
N TRP A 907 14.54 5.70 -4.53
CA TRP A 907 15.53 5.00 -5.30
C TRP A 907 16.22 4.14 -4.32
N ALA A 908 16.11 3.09 -4.60
CA ALA A 908 16.44 2.07 -3.80
C ALA A 908 17.85 1.74 -3.47
N ASP A 909 18.73 2.21 -4.06
CA ASP A 909 20.09 2.25 -3.54
C ASP A 909 20.26 3.35 -2.51
N ALA A 910 19.17 3.90 -2.17
CA ALA A 910 19.01 4.61 -0.93
C ALA A 910 19.64 3.86 0.20
N GLY A 911 20.15 4.52 1.12
CA GLY A 911 20.77 3.95 2.30
C GLY A 911 22.17 3.39 2.12
N THR A 912 22.45 2.81 0.98
CA THR A 912 23.79 2.31 0.68
C THR A 912 24.62 3.29 -0.13
N ASN A 913 23.97 4.09 -0.94
CA ASN A 913 24.59 5.01 -1.88
C ASN A 913 24.03 6.42 -1.81
N CYS A 914 23.33 6.76 -0.73
CA CYS A 914 22.84 8.11 -0.49
C CYS A 914 23.94 9.18 -0.43
N ASP A 915 25.14 8.78 -0.04
CA ASP A 915 26.36 9.56 -0.09
C ASP A 915 26.99 9.60 -1.50
N ARG A 916 26.45 8.82 -2.42
CA ARG A 916 26.94 8.70 -3.79
C ARG A 916 25.94 9.30 -4.77
N PRO A 917 26.03 10.59 -5.05
CA PRO A 917 25.13 11.24 -6.01
C PRO A 917 25.23 10.70 -7.44
N LEU A 918 25.95 9.60 -7.62
CA LEU A 918 26.12 8.89 -8.87
C LEU A 918 25.02 7.88 -9.15
N THR A 919 24.29 7.49 -8.12
CA THR A 919 23.12 6.64 -8.28
C THR A 919 21.98 7.53 -8.71
N GLN A 920 21.71 7.57 -9.99
CA GLN A 920 20.78 8.52 -10.54
C GLN A 920 19.57 7.88 -11.13
N MET A 921 18.64 8.71 -11.32
CA MET A 921 17.44 8.39 -11.93
C MET A 921 17.51 8.03 -13.37
N ALA A 922 18.51 8.39 -14.06
CA ALA A 922 18.73 7.98 -15.45
C ALA A 922 19.06 6.51 -15.58
N LYS A 923 19.41 5.84 -14.54
CA LYS A 923 19.72 4.41 -14.55
C LYS A 923 18.51 3.47 -14.48
N GLY A 924 17.34 3.99 -14.24
CA GLY A 924 16.15 3.15 -14.35
C GLY A 924 16.02 2.52 -15.74
N MET A 925 15.88 1.19 -15.81
CA MET A 925 15.68 0.48 -17.06
C MET A 925 14.44 1.01 -17.77
N LYS A 926 14.56 1.36 -19.03
CA LYS A 926 13.45 1.63 -19.93
C LYS A 926 13.33 0.48 -20.90
N GLU A 927 12.32 -0.32 -20.71
CA GLU A 927 12.02 -1.48 -21.55
C GLU A 927 11.06 -1.11 -22.67
N ASN A 928 11.03 -1.93 -23.71
CA ASN A 928 10.18 -1.77 -24.90
C ASN A 928 10.38 -0.42 -25.59
N ILE A 929 11.64 -0.03 -25.79
CA ILE A 929 12.06 1.27 -26.31
C ILE A 929 11.73 1.39 -27.80
N TYR A 930 11.06 2.47 -28.17
CA TYR A 930 11.05 3.01 -29.53
C TYR A 930 12.22 3.98 -29.70
N ARG A 931 12.44 4.89 -28.76
CA ARG A 931 13.53 5.87 -28.75
C ARG A 931 14.09 6.06 -27.33
N TYR A 932 15.42 6.11 -27.24
CA TYR A 932 16.16 6.42 -26.03
C TYR A 932 17.28 7.41 -26.38
N THR A 933 17.04 8.71 -26.08
CA THR A 933 17.91 9.80 -26.52
C THR A 933 18.70 10.34 -25.35
N LEU A 934 20.03 10.39 -25.52
CA LEU A 934 20.95 11.05 -24.61
C LEU A 934 21.51 12.32 -25.26
N SER A 935 21.40 13.43 -24.57
CA SER A 935 21.90 14.73 -25.00
C SER A 935 22.53 15.49 -23.83
N ALA A 936 23.11 16.65 -24.08
CA ALA A 936 23.56 17.52 -23.03
C ALA A 936 22.44 18.44 -22.54
N THR A 937 22.31 18.66 -21.24
CA THR A 937 21.38 19.64 -20.64
C THR A 937 21.52 21.05 -21.28
N GLY A 938 22.72 21.42 -21.68
CA GLY A 938 22.97 22.68 -22.39
C GLY A 938 22.71 22.66 -23.89
N GLY A 939 22.23 21.57 -24.46
CA GLY A 939 22.07 21.34 -25.89
C GLY A 939 23.39 20.88 -26.57
N GLY A 940 23.32 20.55 -27.85
CA GLY A 940 24.44 20.07 -28.64
C GLY A 940 24.20 18.70 -29.23
N ALA A 941 25.27 18.05 -29.75
CA ALA A 941 25.17 16.71 -30.31
C ALA A 941 24.86 15.67 -29.25
N GLY A 942 23.98 14.75 -29.56
CA GLY A 942 23.58 13.61 -28.74
C GLY A 942 23.50 12.33 -29.57
N LEU A 943 22.99 11.27 -28.99
CA LEU A 943 22.71 10.02 -29.67
C LEU A 943 21.33 9.50 -29.33
N THR A 944 20.73 8.78 -30.27
CA THR A 944 19.41 8.15 -30.06
C THR A 944 19.50 6.66 -30.39
N VAL A 945 19.14 5.81 -29.44
CA VAL A 945 18.87 4.40 -29.69
C VAL A 945 17.44 4.27 -30.20
N CYS A 946 17.25 3.56 -31.31
CA CYS A 946 15.95 3.36 -31.96
C CYS A 946 15.64 1.87 -32.07
N SER A 947 14.36 1.51 -31.93
CA SER A 947 13.83 0.19 -32.23
C SER A 947 12.53 0.32 -32.99
N SER A 948 12.37 -0.43 -34.06
CA SER A 948 11.14 -0.43 -34.86
C SER A 948 10.04 -1.35 -34.31
N ASP A 949 10.41 -2.28 -33.41
CA ASP A 949 9.51 -3.27 -32.83
C ASP A 949 9.39 -3.15 -31.28
N ALA A 950 9.95 -2.08 -30.75
CA ALA A 950 10.01 -1.85 -29.30
C ALA A 950 10.62 -3.02 -28.52
N SER A 951 11.60 -3.73 -29.08
CA SER A 951 12.18 -4.93 -28.46
C SER A 951 13.37 -4.65 -27.55
N LEU A 952 13.90 -3.42 -27.56
CA LEU A 952 15.09 -3.06 -26.80
C LEU A 952 14.75 -2.57 -25.38
N ALA A 953 15.68 -2.83 -24.46
CA ALA A 953 15.69 -2.24 -23.13
C ALA A 953 16.99 -1.46 -22.92
N CYS A 954 16.89 -0.23 -22.44
CA CYS A 954 18.04 0.67 -22.27
C CYS A 954 18.14 1.21 -20.86
N ARG A 955 19.39 1.36 -20.38
CA ARG A 955 19.70 2.12 -19.16
C ARG A 955 21.04 2.83 -19.29
N THR A 956 21.21 3.88 -18.51
CA THR A 956 22.47 4.64 -18.43
C THR A 956 22.92 4.71 -17.00
N SER A 957 24.21 4.48 -16.76
CA SER A 957 24.80 4.63 -15.43
C SER A 957 26.09 5.46 -15.49
N LYS A 958 26.42 6.15 -14.41
CA LYS A 958 27.67 6.86 -14.24
C LYS A 958 28.72 5.95 -13.66
N ARG A 959 29.91 5.97 -14.23
CA ARG A 959 31.08 5.25 -13.71
C ARG A 959 31.83 6.10 -12.68
N GLY A 960 32.63 5.45 -11.84
CA GLY A 960 33.44 6.13 -10.85
C GLY A 960 34.55 7.05 -11.42
N ASP A 961 34.85 6.93 -12.72
CA ASP A 961 35.79 7.77 -13.45
C ASP A 961 35.14 8.99 -14.14
N GLY A 962 33.84 9.20 -13.96
CA GLY A 962 33.08 10.30 -14.53
C GLY A 962 32.48 10.02 -15.92
N GLN A 963 32.80 8.89 -16.53
CA GLN A 963 32.21 8.48 -17.82
C GLN A 963 30.79 7.92 -17.60
N LEU A 964 29.97 8.01 -18.65
CA LEU A 964 28.68 7.31 -18.69
C LEU A 964 28.84 5.96 -19.37
N MET A 965 28.03 5.01 -18.94
CA MET A 965 27.86 3.72 -19.61
C MET A 965 26.43 3.61 -20.08
N LEU A 966 26.23 3.51 -21.37
CA LEU A 966 24.94 3.17 -21.99
C LEU A 966 24.88 1.66 -22.20
N TYR A 967 23.83 1.03 -21.70
CA TYR A 967 23.52 -0.37 -21.94
C TYR A 967 22.30 -0.45 -22.86
N ILE A 968 22.43 -1.22 -23.92
CA ILE A 968 21.38 -1.49 -24.91
C ILE A 968 21.19 -3.00 -24.94
N ASN A 969 20.09 -3.46 -24.35
CA ASN A 969 19.81 -4.88 -24.17
C ASN A 969 18.75 -5.36 -25.16
N ASN A 970 19.05 -6.42 -25.90
CA ASN A 970 18.08 -7.16 -26.72
C ASN A 970 17.26 -8.14 -25.89
N ARG A 971 17.79 -8.52 -24.75
CA ARG A 971 17.09 -9.26 -23.73
C ARG A 971 17.44 -8.67 -22.39
N TRP A 972 16.44 -8.46 -21.61
CA TRP A 972 16.62 -8.26 -20.17
C TRP A 972 15.51 -8.97 -19.40
N ASP A 973 15.80 -9.37 -18.21
CA ASP A 973 14.88 -9.99 -17.31
C ASP A 973 15.11 -9.44 -15.91
N TYR A 974 14.21 -9.73 -15.07
CA TYR A 974 13.99 -9.11 -13.81
C TYR A 974 14.69 -9.88 -12.68
N PRO A 975 15.33 -9.25 -11.73
CA PRO A 975 15.90 -9.96 -10.59
C PRO A 975 14.77 -10.53 -9.73
N GLU A 976 14.90 -11.80 -9.36
CA GLU A 976 14.00 -12.43 -8.43
C GLU A 976 14.03 -11.73 -7.08
N ILE A 977 12.84 -11.51 -6.51
CA ILE A 977 12.68 -10.98 -5.16
C ILE A 977 12.07 -12.08 -4.29
N ALA A 978 12.67 -12.31 -3.12
CA ALA A 978 12.33 -13.43 -2.25
C ALA A 978 10.85 -13.48 -1.83
N TRP A 979 10.20 -12.34 -1.70
CA TRP A 979 8.83 -12.22 -1.21
C TRP A 979 7.80 -11.86 -2.29
N GLY A 980 8.25 -11.43 -3.45
CA GLY A 980 7.36 -11.01 -4.53
C GLY A 980 7.11 -12.07 -5.57
N ASN A 981 8.02 -13.02 -5.72
CA ASN A 981 7.91 -14.15 -6.64
C ASN A 981 7.61 -13.77 -8.09
N TYR A 982 8.24 -12.71 -8.58
CA TYR A 982 7.94 -12.13 -9.90
C TYR A 982 8.70 -12.74 -11.04
N CYS A 983 9.62 -13.65 -10.80
CA CYS A 983 10.51 -14.05 -11.85
C CYS A 983 9.83 -14.79 -12.98
N LYS A 984 10.21 -14.45 -14.18
CA LYS A 984 10.08 -15.37 -15.30
C LYS A 984 11.02 -16.54 -15.08
N THR A 985 10.59 -17.71 -15.48
CA THR A 985 11.53 -18.84 -15.65
C THR A 985 12.49 -18.43 -16.75
N LEU A 986 13.76 -18.19 -16.41
CA LEU A 986 14.79 -17.89 -17.38
C LEU A 986 15.12 -19.13 -18.16
N GLU A 987 14.92 -19.09 -19.46
CA GLU A 987 15.38 -20.10 -20.38
C GLU A 987 16.77 -19.73 -20.91
N ALA A 988 17.60 -20.73 -21.11
CA ALA A 988 18.84 -20.53 -21.84
C ALA A 988 18.49 -20.19 -23.29
N VAL A 989 18.87 -19.01 -23.74
CA VAL A 989 18.58 -18.56 -25.10
C VAL A 989 19.88 -18.19 -25.81
N PRO A 990 19.93 -18.30 -27.16
CA PRO A 990 21.06 -17.82 -27.94
C PRO A 990 21.32 -16.33 -27.69
N CYS A 991 22.60 -15.95 -27.56
CA CYS A 991 23.01 -14.57 -27.37
C CYS A 991 23.26 -13.93 -28.72
N TYR A 992 22.29 -13.25 -29.27
CA TYR A 992 22.41 -12.40 -30.44
C TYR A 992 21.47 -11.22 -30.30
N GLY A 993 21.72 -10.17 -31.06
CA GLY A 993 20.82 -9.02 -31.08
C GLY A 993 21.17 -8.02 -32.18
N GLU A 994 20.25 -7.10 -32.32
CA GLU A 994 20.35 -5.98 -33.26
C GLU A 994 19.90 -4.69 -32.58
N MET A 995 20.55 -3.57 -32.90
CA MET A 995 20.21 -2.26 -32.40
C MET A 995 20.55 -1.18 -33.40
N LYS A 996 19.80 -0.08 -33.39
CA LYS A 996 20.01 1.08 -34.23
C LYS A 996 20.39 2.28 -33.39
N ILE A 997 21.47 2.97 -33.74
CA ILE A 997 21.96 4.18 -33.04
C ILE A 997 22.05 5.29 -34.08
N ARG A 998 21.45 6.46 -33.80
CA ARG A 998 21.50 7.68 -34.65
C ARG A 998 22.29 8.77 -33.91
N PHE A 999 22.99 9.59 -34.69
CA PHE A 999 23.83 10.70 -34.20
C PHE A 999 23.22 12.08 -34.44
#